data_a37ebc6f111fdfcecd7ede517e4f68fb
#
_entry.id   a37ebc6f111fdfcecd7ede517e4f68fb
#
_cell.length_a   1.000
_cell.length_b   1.000
_cell.length_c   1.000
_cell.angle_alpha   90.00
_cell.angle_beta   90.00
_cell.angle_gamma   90.00
#
_symmetry.space_group_name_H-M   'P 1'
#
loop_
_entity.id
_entity.type
_entity.pdbx_description
1 polymer ?
#
loop_
_entity_poly.entity_id
_entity_poly.type
_entity_poly.pdbx_seq_one_letter_code
_entity_poly.pdbx_strand_id
1 'polypeptide(L)'
;MKSLPRLLKNAGLVILLIVMVVAGSLGYVVRSPMPQTAGSIKAPGLQNAVDVYRNPWGVPHIYASSSHDLFFAQGYTHAQDRFWQMEFWRRIGSGRLSEVFGNTTLSTDRFVRTQGWARVAAEEEKMLDDQTRFELQAYADGVNAYLATRHNLGLEFTLLGAQGVKIDPEPWTILNTLTWAKAMSWDLSGNMAGELNRVLLIQKVGAQAEQELHPPYPGDHPVIVPSPAIGLNVADALAQVQALDDLTGGGFEGIGSNNWVISGKLTATGKPLLANDPHLGIQMPSIWYEVGLHCRALSDVCPYDVTGFSFAGAPGVIIGHNNRIAWGVTNLGPDVQDLYIEHLNPDNLKQYEVNGAWVEAKVVTEIITVRGQVKPDPDHPETTKGIYKKDTNTTTLALNVRLTRHGPIIDEINKQARTLSGSVNGVDIPTPAALALRWTALEPGFTFRSVLKLDRAQNYDQFRDALRDWTVPSQNFVYADVDGNIAYQTPGNIPIRANGNGQLPVPGWSDDYEWTGYIPFDELPRAFNPPQGYIATANNAIVGPDYPYLISLDWDKGYRARRIVNMIEAAKGRKLTVDDIKAIQGDDSNLSAQEVMPFLAAVSFDDPALKSGLEYLKKWDFQQTLDSGPAALYNLFWVRLIGDTFYDELGNDDRLWPGPGGDTMLAVRNLLEQPDNHWWDNVSTADRVETRDYILRQAFSEGYADARSLLGASPDSWAWGRLHTATFRNATLGRSGIALVEALFNRGPVAASGGPAIVNATGYRISKPSDESSDARTFEVASVPSMRMIVDFSDFDNSLTIHTTGQSGHAFNPHYNDMIEPWRTIEYHAMLWSPAAVEANQKTHLTLEP
;
A
#
# COMPACT_ATOMS: atom_id res chain seq x y z
N MET A 1 -20.06 55.02 -42.75
CA MET A 1 -19.74 54.70 -41.30
C MET A 1 -20.89 54.08 -40.52
N LYS A 2 -21.98 53.56 -41.11
CA LYS A 2 -23.12 52.91 -40.37
C LYS A 2 -23.04 51.36 -40.28
N SER A 3 -22.03 50.67 -40.84
CA SER A 3 -21.90 49.18 -40.84
C SER A 3 -21.06 48.63 -39.71
N LEU A 4 -20.15 49.39 -39.14
CA LEU A 4 -19.21 48.95 -38.09
C LEU A 4 -19.91 48.49 -36.75
N PRO A 5 -20.91 49.21 -36.21
CA PRO A 5 -21.60 48.78 -35.01
C PRO A 5 -22.47 47.52 -35.18
N ARG A 6 -22.99 47.27 -36.40
CA ARG A 6 -23.71 46.01 -36.70
C ARG A 6 -22.75 44.80 -36.78
N LEU A 7 -21.57 44.97 -37.38
CA LEU A 7 -20.55 43.94 -37.45
C LEU A 7 -20.04 43.57 -36.03
N LEU A 8 -19.76 44.55 -35.17
CA LEU A 8 -19.37 44.32 -33.78
C LEU A 8 -20.45 43.62 -32.94
N LYS A 9 -21.73 44.01 -33.17
CA LYS A 9 -22.89 43.37 -32.51
C LYS A 9 -23.05 41.90 -32.96
N ASN A 10 -22.91 41.62 -34.25
CA ASN A 10 -22.97 40.25 -34.77
C ASN A 10 -21.77 39.40 -34.34
N ALA A 11 -20.57 39.97 -34.30
CA ALA A 11 -19.38 39.28 -33.73
C ALA A 11 -19.58 38.99 -32.25
N GLY A 12 -20.12 39.92 -31.47
CA GLY A 12 -20.44 39.67 -30.05
C GLY A 12 -21.47 38.54 -29.84
N LEU A 13 -22.52 38.52 -30.71
CA LEU A 13 -23.51 37.42 -30.68
C LEU A 13 -22.91 36.07 -31.05
N VAL A 14 -22.02 36.00 -32.05
CA VAL A 14 -21.32 34.77 -32.43
C VAL A 14 -20.39 34.29 -31.30
N ILE A 15 -19.65 35.21 -30.70
CA ILE A 15 -18.80 34.90 -29.55
C ILE A 15 -19.65 34.36 -28.38
N LEU A 16 -20.75 35.00 -28.04
CA LEU A 16 -21.67 34.55 -27.01
C LEU A 16 -22.25 33.16 -27.31
N LEU A 17 -22.61 32.89 -28.56
CA LEU A 17 -23.10 31.59 -28.99
C LEU A 17 -22.00 30.52 -28.84
N ILE A 18 -20.79 30.83 -29.26
CA ILE A 18 -19.63 29.93 -29.09
C ILE A 18 -19.39 29.65 -27.59
N VAL A 19 -19.39 30.66 -26.74
CA VAL A 19 -19.24 30.51 -25.30
C VAL A 19 -20.35 29.64 -24.70
N MET A 20 -21.62 29.85 -25.11
CA MET A 20 -22.72 29.01 -24.66
C MET A 20 -22.60 27.56 -25.14
N VAL A 21 -22.20 27.33 -26.39
CA VAL A 21 -21.97 25.98 -26.92
C VAL A 21 -20.82 25.29 -26.17
N VAL A 22 -19.71 25.98 -25.94
CA VAL A 22 -18.56 25.45 -25.18
C VAL A 22 -18.97 25.17 -23.74
N ALA A 23 -19.64 26.08 -23.07
CA ALA A 23 -20.11 25.89 -21.69
C ALA A 23 -21.13 24.74 -21.60
N GLY A 24 -22.05 24.63 -22.56
CA GLY A 24 -23.01 23.53 -22.66
C GLY A 24 -22.33 22.18 -22.89
N SER A 25 -21.34 22.14 -23.79
CA SER A 25 -20.56 20.94 -24.07
C SER A 25 -19.73 20.50 -22.85
N LEU A 26 -19.05 21.43 -22.18
CA LEU A 26 -18.34 21.16 -20.94
C LEU A 26 -19.28 20.68 -19.84
N GLY A 27 -20.43 21.32 -19.66
CA GLY A 27 -21.46 20.91 -18.72
C GLY A 27 -21.97 19.49 -19.00
N TYR A 28 -22.15 19.13 -20.27
CA TYR A 28 -22.53 17.78 -20.69
C TYR A 28 -21.41 16.77 -20.38
N VAL A 29 -20.18 17.06 -20.75
CA VAL A 29 -19.01 16.18 -20.48
C VAL A 29 -18.85 15.89 -18.98
N VAL A 30 -19.02 16.92 -18.13
CA VAL A 30 -18.93 16.78 -16.68
C VAL A 30 -20.09 15.99 -16.09
N ARG A 31 -21.34 16.24 -16.58
CA ARG A 31 -22.54 15.65 -15.99
C ARG A 31 -22.87 14.25 -16.52
N SER A 32 -22.50 13.94 -17.75
CA SER A 32 -22.88 12.66 -18.38
C SER A 32 -22.31 11.43 -17.67
N PRO A 33 -21.09 11.42 -17.07
CA PRO A 33 -20.59 10.29 -16.30
C PRO A 33 -21.05 10.29 -14.83
N MET A 34 -21.75 11.33 -14.36
CA MET A 34 -22.23 11.39 -12.98
C MET A 34 -23.17 10.22 -12.67
N PRO A 35 -23.03 9.55 -11.52
CA PRO A 35 -23.90 8.46 -11.13
C PRO A 35 -25.33 8.95 -10.84
N GLN A 36 -26.33 8.16 -11.20
CA GLN A 36 -27.67 8.33 -10.68
C GLN A 36 -27.77 7.61 -9.34
N THR A 37 -28.02 8.35 -8.27
CA THR A 37 -28.04 7.81 -6.89
C THR A 37 -29.44 7.88 -6.25
N ALA A 38 -30.47 8.28 -7.00
CA ALA A 38 -31.85 8.37 -6.51
C ALA A 38 -32.86 7.94 -7.59
N GLY A 39 -34.04 7.52 -7.14
CA GLY A 39 -35.11 7.02 -8.01
C GLY A 39 -34.96 5.53 -8.33
N SER A 40 -35.30 5.12 -9.54
CA SER A 40 -35.12 3.73 -9.97
C SER A 40 -34.32 3.61 -11.26
N ILE A 41 -33.62 2.49 -11.43
CA ILE A 41 -32.87 2.11 -12.62
C ILE A 41 -33.15 0.65 -12.92
N LYS A 42 -33.40 0.34 -14.19
CA LYS A 42 -33.40 -1.05 -14.65
C LYS A 42 -31.96 -1.57 -14.72
N ALA A 43 -31.71 -2.66 -14.02
CA ALA A 43 -30.44 -3.36 -14.01
C ALA A 43 -30.67 -4.83 -14.42
N PRO A 44 -30.72 -5.11 -15.73
CA PRO A 44 -31.02 -6.46 -16.23
C PRO A 44 -30.02 -7.49 -15.70
N GLY A 45 -30.52 -8.58 -15.16
CA GLY A 45 -29.75 -9.61 -14.49
C GLY A 45 -30.13 -9.77 -13.02
N LEU A 46 -30.70 -8.75 -12.38
CA LEU A 46 -31.30 -8.89 -11.05
C LEU A 46 -32.45 -9.86 -11.05
N GLN A 47 -32.64 -10.58 -9.95
CA GLN A 47 -33.79 -11.48 -9.70
C GLN A 47 -34.92 -10.73 -8.98
N ASN A 48 -34.55 -9.84 -8.05
CA ASN A 48 -35.46 -9.02 -7.27
C ASN A 48 -34.91 -7.57 -7.19
N ALA A 49 -35.80 -6.64 -6.85
CA ALA A 49 -35.41 -5.27 -6.63
C ALA A 49 -34.47 -5.14 -5.41
N VAL A 50 -33.44 -4.30 -5.57
CA VAL A 50 -32.43 -4.00 -4.56
C VAL A 50 -32.49 -2.51 -4.22
N ASP A 51 -32.50 -2.17 -2.93
CA ASP A 51 -32.40 -0.81 -2.46
C ASP A 51 -30.96 -0.45 -2.09
N VAL A 52 -30.51 0.72 -2.55
CA VAL A 52 -29.21 1.31 -2.24
C VAL A 52 -29.45 2.67 -1.57
N TYR A 53 -29.28 2.71 -0.26
CA TYR A 53 -29.35 3.94 0.53
C TYR A 53 -27.94 4.53 0.66
N ARG A 54 -27.78 5.81 0.38
CA ARG A 54 -26.49 6.48 0.60
C ARG A 54 -26.63 7.52 1.71
N ASN A 55 -25.68 7.50 2.63
CA ASN A 55 -25.56 8.47 3.70
C ASN A 55 -25.02 9.83 3.21
N PRO A 56 -24.85 10.87 4.07
CA PRO A 56 -24.29 12.17 3.68
C PRO A 56 -22.86 12.14 3.13
N TRP A 57 -22.11 11.06 3.31
CA TRP A 57 -20.76 10.86 2.81
C TRP A 57 -20.72 10.04 1.50
N GLY A 58 -21.91 9.69 0.99
CA GLY A 58 -22.03 8.89 -0.22
C GLY A 58 -21.83 7.39 -0.01
N VAL A 59 -21.65 6.93 1.23
CA VAL A 59 -21.48 5.51 1.57
C VAL A 59 -22.78 4.76 1.28
N PRO A 60 -22.76 3.69 0.43
CA PRO A 60 -23.94 2.92 0.10
C PRO A 60 -24.18 1.81 1.12
N HIS A 61 -25.44 1.64 1.51
CA HIS A 61 -25.98 0.48 2.20
C HIS A 61 -26.93 -0.24 1.24
N ILE A 62 -26.60 -1.48 0.89
CA ILE A 62 -27.27 -2.28 -0.14
C ILE A 62 -28.15 -3.33 0.54
N TYR A 63 -29.44 -3.30 0.25
CA TYR A 63 -30.43 -4.23 0.82
C TYR A 63 -31.00 -5.16 -0.26
N ALA A 64 -30.71 -6.44 -0.18
CA ALA A 64 -31.13 -7.46 -1.15
C ALA A 64 -31.81 -8.64 -0.47
N SER A 65 -32.47 -9.50 -1.28
CA SER A 65 -33.16 -10.70 -0.80
C SER A 65 -32.43 -12.00 -1.12
N SER A 66 -31.33 -11.92 -1.86
CA SER A 66 -30.45 -13.05 -2.20
C SER A 66 -28.98 -12.61 -2.26
N SER A 67 -28.05 -13.55 -2.07
CA SER A 67 -26.60 -13.29 -2.26
C SER A 67 -26.30 -12.83 -3.68
N HIS A 68 -27.00 -13.40 -4.68
CA HIS A 68 -26.86 -12.98 -6.07
C HIS A 68 -27.13 -11.48 -6.23
N ASP A 69 -28.33 -11.03 -5.81
CA ASP A 69 -28.74 -9.65 -5.99
C ASP A 69 -27.89 -8.69 -5.15
N LEU A 70 -27.40 -9.16 -3.97
CA LEU A 70 -26.51 -8.38 -3.09
C LEU A 70 -25.17 -8.10 -3.77
N PHE A 71 -24.48 -9.13 -4.25
CA PHE A 71 -23.17 -8.96 -4.92
C PHE A 71 -23.30 -8.33 -6.32
N PHE A 72 -24.38 -8.60 -7.03
CA PHE A 72 -24.71 -7.90 -8.26
C PHE A 72 -24.80 -6.39 -8.00
N ALA A 73 -25.56 -5.97 -7.00
CA ALA A 73 -25.71 -4.56 -6.66
C ALA A 73 -24.41 -3.93 -6.14
N GLN A 74 -23.56 -4.68 -5.41
CA GLN A 74 -22.23 -4.23 -5.03
C GLN A 74 -21.37 -3.97 -6.28
N GLY A 75 -21.32 -4.89 -7.24
CA GLY A 75 -20.58 -4.71 -8.50
C GLY A 75 -21.07 -3.54 -9.31
N TYR A 76 -22.39 -3.36 -9.43
CA TYR A 76 -23.02 -2.21 -10.08
C TYR A 76 -22.61 -0.89 -9.40
N THR A 77 -22.65 -0.83 -8.08
CA THR A 77 -22.35 0.36 -7.28
C THR A 77 -20.86 0.73 -7.33
N HIS A 78 -19.96 -0.26 -7.25
CA HIS A 78 -18.53 -0.06 -7.44
C HIS A 78 -18.22 0.52 -8.82
N ALA A 79 -18.80 -0.06 -9.87
CA ALA A 79 -18.62 0.45 -11.24
C ALA A 79 -19.23 1.85 -11.41
N GLN A 80 -20.36 2.13 -10.79
CA GLN A 80 -21.01 3.43 -10.82
C GLN A 80 -20.11 4.53 -10.25
N ASP A 81 -19.38 4.26 -9.16
CA ASP A 81 -18.59 5.26 -8.45
C ASP A 81 -17.10 5.26 -8.84
N ARG A 82 -16.54 4.12 -9.25
CA ARG A 82 -15.07 3.91 -9.31
C ARG A 82 -14.60 3.19 -10.57
N PHE A 83 -15.38 3.14 -11.68
CA PHE A 83 -15.04 2.26 -12.81
C PHE A 83 -13.67 2.53 -13.43
N TRP A 84 -13.19 3.79 -13.48
CA TRP A 84 -11.84 4.06 -13.97
C TRP A 84 -10.77 3.41 -13.08
N GLN A 85 -10.91 3.47 -11.76
CA GLN A 85 -10.01 2.79 -10.83
C GLN A 85 -10.03 1.28 -11.06
N MET A 86 -11.21 0.67 -11.22
CA MET A 86 -11.35 -0.75 -11.53
C MET A 86 -10.66 -1.12 -12.85
N GLU A 87 -10.84 -0.34 -13.91
CA GLU A 87 -10.20 -0.53 -15.21
C GLU A 87 -8.68 -0.45 -15.12
N PHE A 88 -8.15 0.50 -14.37
CA PHE A 88 -6.72 0.69 -14.19
C PHE A 88 -6.09 -0.49 -13.45
N TRP A 89 -6.69 -0.91 -12.33
CA TRP A 89 -6.18 -2.03 -11.52
C TRP A 89 -6.26 -3.38 -12.25
N ARG A 90 -7.32 -3.65 -13.00
CA ARG A 90 -7.36 -4.90 -13.78
C ARG A 90 -6.29 -4.94 -14.87
N ARG A 91 -5.89 -3.78 -15.42
CA ARG A 91 -4.80 -3.69 -16.39
C ARG A 91 -3.44 -3.91 -15.71
N ILE A 92 -3.23 -3.37 -14.52
CA ILE A 92 -2.04 -3.70 -13.71
C ILE A 92 -1.98 -5.21 -13.48
N GLY A 93 -2.99 -5.80 -12.87
CA GLY A 93 -3.02 -7.21 -12.52
C GLY A 93 -2.88 -8.17 -13.71
N SER A 94 -3.24 -7.71 -14.91
CA SER A 94 -3.12 -8.47 -16.15
C SER A 94 -1.88 -8.14 -16.98
N GLY A 95 -1.04 -7.15 -16.58
CA GLY A 95 0.10 -6.67 -17.37
C GLY A 95 -0.34 -6.14 -18.73
N ARG A 96 -1.31 -5.19 -18.76
CA ARG A 96 -1.95 -4.64 -19.97
C ARG A 96 -2.01 -3.11 -20.00
N LEU A 97 -1.20 -2.43 -19.18
CA LEU A 97 -1.14 -0.96 -19.15
C LEU A 97 -0.64 -0.39 -20.48
N SER A 98 0.28 -1.06 -21.17
CA SER A 98 0.87 -0.61 -22.43
C SER A 98 -0.12 -0.50 -23.58
N GLU A 99 -1.27 -1.18 -23.51
CA GLU A 99 -2.38 -1.00 -24.45
C GLU A 99 -2.90 0.44 -24.45
N VAL A 100 -2.81 1.13 -23.31
CA VAL A 100 -3.27 2.50 -23.07
C VAL A 100 -2.12 3.50 -23.11
N PHE A 101 -1.06 3.23 -22.33
CA PHE A 101 0.03 4.18 -22.07
C PHE A 101 1.28 3.96 -22.95
N GLY A 102 1.29 2.93 -23.80
CA GLY A 102 2.37 2.68 -24.75
C GLY A 102 3.68 2.28 -24.07
N ASN A 103 4.80 2.80 -24.57
CA ASN A 103 6.14 2.43 -24.08
C ASN A 103 6.41 2.79 -22.60
N THR A 104 5.69 3.74 -22.03
CA THR A 104 5.96 4.21 -20.66
C THR A 104 5.67 3.17 -19.58
N THR A 105 4.78 2.21 -19.88
CA THR A 105 4.40 1.13 -18.96
C THR A 105 4.80 -0.26 -19.46
N LEU A 106 5.62 -0.32 -20.51
CA LEU A 106 6.00 -1.61 -21.10
C LEU A 106 6.88 -2.46 -20.18
N SER A 107 7.78 -1.84 -19.40
CA SER A 107 8.59 -2.53 -18.39
C SER A 107 7.71 -3.18 -17.31
N THR A 108 6.73 -2.45 -16.81
CA THR A 108 5.76 -2.96 -15.83
C THR A 108 4.96 -4.15 -16.39
N ASP A 109 4.43 -4.02 -17.61
CA ASP A 109 3.68 -5.13 -18.23
C ASP A 109 4.57 -6.37 -18.45
N ARG A 110 5.83 -6.19 -18.86
CA ARG A 110 6.78 -7.30 -18.95
C ARG A 110 6.98 -7.98 -17.61
N PHE A 111 7.22 -7.21 -16.57
CA PHE A 111 7.45 -7.73 -15.22
C PHE A 111 6.25 -8.54 -14.72
N VAL A 112 5.04 -7.99 -14.78
CA VAL A 112 3.79 -8.68 -14.37
C VAL A 112 3.54 -9.93 -15.22
N ARG A 113 3.78 -9.86 -16.53
CA ARG A 113 3.65 -11.03 -17.44
C ARG A 113 4.71 -12.09 -17.18
N THR A 114 5.94 -11.70 -16.83
CA THR A 114 6.99 -12.64 -16.45
C THR A 114 6.58 -13.40 -15.19
N GLN A 115 6.14 -12.72 -14.17
CA GLN A 115 5.61 -13.36 -12.95
C GLN A 115 4.37 -14.22 -13.24
N GLY A 116 3.48 -13.76 -14.12
CA GLY A 116 2.35 -14.53 -14.58
C GLY A 116 1.13 -14.49 -13.68
N TRP A 117 0.83 -13.35 -13.06
CA TRP A 117 -0.33 -13.19 -12.17
C TRP A 117 -1.64 -13.64 -12.80
N ALA A 118 -1.89 -13.26 -14.05
CA ALA A 118 -3.09 -13.70 -14.78
C ALA A 118 -3.12 -15.22 -15.04
N ARG A 119 -1.94 -15.86 -15.20
CA ARG A 119 -1.87 -17.34 -15.35
C ARG A 119 -2.27 -18.03 -14.07
N VAL A 120 -1.75 -17.56 -12.92
CA VAL A 120 -2.10 -18.13 -11.60
C VAL A 120 -3.57 -17.87 -11.27
N ALA A 121 -4.06 -16.65 -11.49
CA ALA A 121 -5.48 -16.32 -11.30
C ALA A 121 -6.42 -17.18 -12.15
N ALA A 122 -6.03 -17.54 -13.38
CA ALA A 122 -6.79 -18.46 -14.23
C ALA A 122 -6.81 -19.91 -13.70
N GLU A 123 -5.78 -20.36 -13.00
CA GLU A 123 -5.82 -21.64 -12.28
C GLU A 123 -6.67 -21.55 -11.01
N GLU A 124 -6.60 -20.46 -10.25
CA GLU A 124 -7.50 -20.22 -9.10
C GLU A 124 -8.96 -20.24 -9.52
N GLU A 125 -9.30 -19.59 -10.64
CA GLU A 125 -10.67 -19.59 -11.16
C GLU A 125 -11.20 -21.00 -11.39
N LYS A 126 -10.38 -21.93 -11.88
CA LYS A 126 -10.77 -23.33 -12.08
C LYS A 126 -11.02 -24.08 -10.78
N MET A 127 -10.36 -23.67 -9.70
CA MET A 127 -10.43 -24.32 -8.37
C MET A 127 -11.57 -23.79 -7.49
N LEU A 128 -12.27 -22.72 -7.91
CA LEU A 128 -13.37 -22.15 -7.15
C LEU A 128 -14.49 -23.17 -6.96
N ASP A 129 -14.99 -23.30 -5.72
CA ASP A 129 -16.23 -24.01 -5.44
C ASP A 129 -17.45 -23.27 -6.04
N ASP A 130 -18.58 -23.98 -6.14
CA ASP A 130 -19.77 -23.48 -6.82
C ASP A 130 -20.32 -22.21 -6.14
N GLN A 131 -20.27 -22.12 -4.82
CA GLN A 131 -20.77 -20.97 -4.07
C GLN A 131 -19.90 -19.73 -4.31
N THR A 132 -18.59 -19.86 -4.14
CA THR A 132 -17.64 -18.76 -4.38
C THR A 132 -17.72 -18.28 -5.83
N ARG A 133 -17.76 -19.21 -6.80
CA ARG A 133 -17.92 -18.90 -8.23
C ARG A 133 -19.20 -18.14 -8.49
N PHE A 134 -20.32 -18.57 -7.90
CA PHE A 134 -21.64 -17.94 -8.05
C PHE A 134 -21.62 -16.49 -7.55
N GLU A 135 -21.03 -16.23 -6.39
CA GLU A 135 -20.96 -14.91 -5.78
C GLU A 135 -20.03 -13.96 -6.56
N LEU A 136 -18.85 -14.44 -7.00
CA LEU A 136 -17.94 -13.69 -7.85
C LEU A 136 -18.53 -13.36 -9.23
N GLN A 137 -19.31 -14.31 -9.79
CA GLN A 137 -20.00 -14.08 -11.07
C GLN A 137 -21.11 -13.06 -10.93
N ALA A 138 -21.92 -13.12 -9.85
CA ALA A 138 -22.97 -12.13 -9.58
C ALA A 138 -22.37 -10.70 -9.48
N TYR A 139 -21.24 -10.56 -8.82
CA TYR A 139 -20.52 -9.27 -8.78
C TYR A 139 -20.10 -8.80 -10.19
N ALA A 140 -19.51 -9.69 -10.99
CA ALA A 140 -19.11 -9.38 -12.36
C ALA A 140 -20.30 -8.99 -13.23
N ASP A 141 -21.42 -9.68 -13.09
CA ASP A 141 -22.67 -9.39 -13.81
C ASP A 141 -23.22 -8.01 -13.45
N GLY A 142 -23.11 -7.58 -12.18
CA GLY A 142 -23.46 -6.25 -11.72
C GLY A 142 -22.60 -5.15 -12.34
N VAL A 143 -21.28 -5.34 -12.39
CA VAL A 143 -20.36 -4.43 -13.11
C VAL A 143 -20.77 -4.33 -14.58
N ASN A 144 -21.04 -5.46 -15.24
CA ASN A 144 -21.40 -5.53 -16.65
C ASN A 144 -22.77 -4.88 -16.94
N ALA A 145 -23.72 -5.01 -16.02
CA ALA A 145 -25.00 -4.32 -16.14
C ALA A 145 -24.84 -2.80 -16.12
N TYR A 146 -23.95 -2.27 -15.29
CA TYR A 146 -23.60 -0.86 -15.33
C TYR A 146 -22.95 -0.46 -16.67
N LEU A 147 -21.98 -1.22 -17.16
CA LEU A 147 -21.29 -0.96 -18.43
C LEU A 147 -22.25 -0.94 -19.62
N ALA A 148 -23.20 -1.85 -19.66
CA ALA A 148 -24.19 -1.95 -20.74
C ALA A 148 -25.16 -0.75 -20.81
N THR A 149 -25.36 -0.05 -19.69
CA THR A 149 -26.33 1.07 -19.61
C THR A 149 -25.71 2.45 -19.78
N ARG A 150 -24.38 2.56 -19.85
CA ARG A 150 -23.67 3.84 -19.87
C ARG A 150 -22.85 4.06 -21.14
N HIS A 151 -23.00 5.25 -21.73
CA HIS A 151 -22.22 5.69 -22.87
C HIS A 151 -20.98 6.51 -22.48
N ASN A 152 -20.92 7.05 -21.27
CA ASN A 152 -19.79 7.79 -20.72
C ASN A 152 -19.51 7.29 -19.32
N LEU A 153 -18.34 6.66 -19.16
CA LEU A 153 -17.94 5.94 -17.95
C LEU A 153 -17.07 6.77 -17.00
N GLY A 154 -16.58 7.94 -17.45
CA GLY A 154 -15.73 8.80 -16.63
C GLY A 154 -15.02 9.88 -17.44
N LEU A 155 -14.52 10.89 -16.73
CA LEU A 155 -13.75 11.98 -17.33
C LEU A 155 -12.43 11.49 -17.91
N GLU A 156 -11.81 10.50 -17.29
CA GLU A 156 -10.56 9.87 -17.72
C GLU A 156 -10.71 9.28 -19.13
N PHE A 157 -11.79 8.54 -19.39
CA PHE A 157 -12.09 8.01 -20.72
C PHE A 157 -12.26 9.12 -21.75
N THR A 158 -12.94 10.20 -21.37
CA THR A 158 -13.17 11.36 -22.26
C THR A 158 -11.86 12.08 -22.59
N LEU A 159 -11.01 12.33 -21.58
CA LEU A 159 -9.75 13.06 -21.76
C LEU A 159 -8.71 12.23 -22.52
N LEU A 160 -8.61 10.94 -22.24
CA LEU A 160 -7.76 10.02 -23.00
C LEU A 160 -8.26 9.89 -24.45
N GLY A 161 -9.58 9.80 -24.64
CA GLY A 161 -10.20 9.82 -25.98
C GLY A 161 -9.87 11.07 -26.78
N ALA A 162 -9.88 12.25 -26.16
CA ALA A 162 -9.47 13.51 -26.78
C ALA A 162 -7.97 13.53 -27.17
N GLN A 163 -7.13 12.73 -26.51
CA GLN A 163 -5.72 12.51 -26.87
C GLN A 163 -5.54 11.36 -27.89
N GLY A 164 -6.63 10.83 -28.44
CA GLY A 164 -6.59 9.73 -29.40
C GLY A 164 -6.40 8.34 -28.78
N VAL A 165 -6.60 8.22 -27.45
CA VAL A 165 -6.56 6.95 -26.74
C VAL A 165 -8.00 6.47 -26.51
N LYS A 166 -8.54 5.72 -27.47
CA LYS A 166 -9.85 5.13 -27.31
C LYS A 166 -9.76 3.85 -26.47
N ILE A 167 -10.47 3.81 -25.38
CA ILE A 167 -10.60 2.64 -24.51
C ILE A 167 -12.06 2.20 -24.59
N ASP A 168 -12.27 0.98 -25.11
CA ASP A 168 -13.55 0.29 -25.04
C ASP A 168 -13.43 -0.77 -23.92
N PRO A 169 -14.04 -0.57 -22.75
CA PRO A 169 -13.91 -1.51 -21.65
C PRO A 169 -14.49 -2.88 -22.01
N GLU A 170 -13.70 -3.91 -21.79
CA GLU A 170 -14.15 -5.29 -21.89
C GLU A 170 -15.10 -5.63 -20.74
N PRO A 171 -15.99 -6.62 -20.89
CA PRO A 171 -16.78 -7.12 -19.79
C PRO A 171 -15.88 -7.52 -18.59
N TRP A 172 -16.36 -7.23 -17.38
CA TRP A 172 -15.71 -7.69 -16.16
C TRP A 172 -15.93 -9.19 -16.00
N THR A 173 -14.89 -9.89 -15.55
CA THR A 173 -14.93 -11.34 -15.32
C THR A 173 -14.40 -11.68 -13.93
N ILE A 174 -14.64 -12.90 -13.47
CA ILE A 174 -14.03 -13.42 -12.23
C ILE A 174 -12.52 -13.26 -12.26
N LEU A 175 -11.89 -13.53 -13.41
CA LEU A 175 -10.44 -13.38 -13.58
C LEU A 175 -9.96 -11.95 -13.25
N ASN A 176 -10.73 -10.91 -13.59
CA ASN A 176 -10.34 -9.52 -13.28
C ASN A 176 -10.31 -9.26 -11.77
N THR A 177 -11.25 -9.82 -11.02
CA THR A 177 -11.24 -9.76 -9.55
C THR A 177 -10.05 -10.53 -8.97
N LEU A 178 -9.73 -11.72 -9.49
CA LEU A 178 -8.60 -12.52 -9.00
C LEU A 178 -7.25 -11.87 -9.32
N THR A 179 -7.08 -11.29 -10.51
CA THR A 179 -5.84 -10.57 -10.86
C THR A 179 -5.65 -9.31 -10.04
N TRP A 180 -6.73 -8.64 -9.63
CA TRP A 180 -6.69 -7.52 -8.70
C TRP A 180 -6.08 -7.94 -7.34
N ALA A 181 -6.49 -9.12 -6.82
CA ALA A 181 -5.92 -9.67 -5.59
C ALA A 181 -4.42 -9.97 -5.69
N LYS A 182 -3.92 -10.39 -6.88
CA LYS A 182 -2.47 -10.59 -7.09
C LYS A 182 -1.71 -9.27 -7.01
N ALA A 183 -2.26 -8.19 -7.55
CA ALA A 183 -1.66 -6.86 -7.44
C ALA A 183 -1.59 -6.40 -5.97
N MET A 184 -2.64 -6.63 -5.16
CA MET A 184 -2.61 -6.35 -3.72
C MET A 184 -1.66 -7.28 -2.96
N SER A 185 -1.53 -8.53 -3.38
CA SER A 185 -0.56 -9.44 -2.77
C SER A 185 0.87 -8.99 -3.01
N TRP A 186 1.15 -8.43 -4.19
CA TRP A 186 2.45 -7.81 -4.47
C TRP A 186 2.74 -6.64 -3.53
N ASP A 187 1.80 -5.73 -3.38
CA ASP A 187 1.90 -4.54 -2.54
C ASP A 187 2.15 -4.89 -1.04
N LEU A 188 1.61 -6.03 -0.57
CA LEU A 188 1.59 -6.40 0.84
C LEU A 188 2.50 -7.59 1.21
N SER A 189 3.15 -8.26 0.27
CA SER A 189 4.00 -9.42 0.57
C SER A 189 5.28 -9.50 -0.26
N GLY A 190 5.75 -8.37 -0.81
CA GLY A 190 6.97 -8.29 -1.58
C GLY A 190 8.20 -8.09 -0.70
N ASN A 191 9.07 -9.12 -0.54
CA ASN A 191 10.38 -8.97 0.10
C ASN A 191 11.56 -9.09 -0.89
N MET A 192 11.31 -9.40 -2.14
CA MET A 192 12.33 -9.51 -3.19
C MET A 192 13.21 -8.25 -3.31
N ALA A 193 12.62 -7.06 -3.17
CA ALA A 193 13.37 -5.81 -3.16
C ALA A 193 14.39 -5.75 -2.02
N GLY A 194 14.02 -6.25 -0.84
CA GLY A 194 14.92 -6.34 0.33
C GLY A 194 16.12 -7.23 0.05
N GLU A 195 15.90 -8.42 -0.52
CA GLU A 195 16.99 -9.32 -0.92
C GLU A 195 17.94 -8.62 -1.90
N LEU A 196 17.40 -7.97 -2.91
CA LEU A 196 18.18 -7.26 -3.93
C LEU A 196 18.98 -6.10 -3.34
N ASN A 197 18.38 -5.29 -2.47
CA ASN A 197 19.05 -4.16 -1.81
C ASN A 197 20.20 -4.61 -0.90
N ARG A 198 19.99 -5.66 -0.10
CA ARG A 198 21.04 -6.21 0.76
C ARG A 198 22.27 -6.60 -0.03
N VAL A 199 22.09 -7.16 -1.21
CA VAL A 199 23.19 -7.52 -2.11
C VAL A 199 24.00 -6.33 -2.50
N LEU A 200 23.37 -5.22 -2.86
CA LEU A 200 24.08 -4.01 -3.23
C LEU A 200 24.80 -3.40 -2.05
N LEU A 201 24.13 -3.36 -0.90
CA LEU A 201 24.70 -2.79 0.33
C LEU A 201 25.95 -3.56 0.75
N ILE A 202 25.89 -4.92 0.79
CA ILE A 202 27.05 -5.72 1.15
C ILE A 202 28.19 -5.56 0.12
N GLN A 203 27.88 -5.48 -1.16
CA GLN A 203 28.90 -5.20 -2.17
C GLN A 203 29.52 -3.80 -1.99
N LYS A 204 28.74 -2.85 -1.54
CA LYS A 204 29.16 -1.46 -1.40
C LYS A 204 29.92 -1.21 -0.10
N VAL A 205 29.38 -1.65 1.03
CA VAL A 205 29.91 -1.33 2.37
C VAL A 205 30.34 -2.55 3.18
N GLY A 206 30.08 -3.77 2.70
CA GLY A 206 30.39 -5.04 3.38
C GLY A 206 29.29 -5.49 4.33
N ALA A 207 29.32 -6.80 4.69
CA ALA A 207 28.25 -7.44 5.45
C ALA A 207 28.06 -6.89 6.88
N GLN A 208 29.15 -6.44 7.52
CA GLN A 208 29.06 -5.85 8.88
C GLN A 208 28.32 -4.51 8.84
N ALA A 209 28.67 -3.63 7.91
CA ALA A 209 28.06 -2.32 7.79
C ALA A 209 26.58 -2.42 7.34
N GLU A 210 26.24 -3.41 6.48
CA GLU A 210 24.86 -3.69 6.14
C GLU A 210 24.04 -4.09 7.38
N GLN A 211 24.56 -4.95 8.26
CA GLN A 211 23.88 -5.34 9.51
C GLN A 211 23.70 -4.18 10.49
N GLU A 212 24.58 -3.19 10.45
CA GLU A 212 24.47 -1.98 11.26
C GLU A 212 23.36 -1.05 10.72
N LEU A 213 23.12 -1.07 9.39
CA LEU A 213 22.01 -0.35 8.74
C LEU A 213 20.66 -1.07 8.92
N HIS A 214 20.66 -2.40 8.99
CA HIS A 214 19.46 -3.22 9.21
C HIS A 214 19.56 -4.02 10.52
N PRO A 215 19.55 -3.33 11.67
CA PRO A 215 19.69 -4.01 12.96
C PRO A 215 18.52 -4.94 13.25
N PRO A 216 18.74 -6.05 13.98
CA PRO A 216 17.68 -6.96 14.37
C PRO A 216 16.61 -6.24 15.22
N TYR A 217 15.42 -6.83 15.28
CA TYR A 217 14.32 -6.29 16.08
C TYR A 217 14.75 -6.10 17.55
N PRO A 218 14.52 -4.90 18.14
CA PRO A 218 15.04 -4.59 19.47
C PRO A 218 14.32 -5.36 20.57
N GLY A 219 15.08 -5.91 21.52
CA GLY A 219 14.54 -6.74 22.59
C GLY A 219 13.71 -5.97 23.64
N ASP A 220 13.80 -4.64 23.66
CA ASP A 220 13.02 -3.76 24.54
C ASP A 220 11.72 -3.25 23.88
N HIS A 221 11.46 -3.62 22.63
CA HIS A 221 10.21 -3.33 21.92
C HIS A 221 9.25 -4.52 22.01
N PRO A 222 7.92 -4.27 22.03
CA PRO A 222 6.94 -5.34 22.20
C PRO A 222 6.94 -6.28 20.99
N VAL A 223 7.04 -7.57 21.28
CA VAL A 223 6.84 -8.65 20.31
C VAL A 223 5.46 -9.22 20.49
N ILE A 224 4.89 -9.75 19.41
CA ILE A 224 3.71 -10.58 19.53
C ILE A 224 4.18 -11.98 20.02
N VAL A 225 5.34 -12.50 19.54
CA VAL A 225 6.08 -13.72 19.98
C VAL A 225 7.55 -13.72 19.43
N PRO A 226 8.71 -13.90 20.08
CA PRO A 226 10.07 -13.59 19.57
C PRO A 226 10.91 -14.65 18.78
N SER A 227 11.80 -14.27 17.84
CA SER A 227 12.91 -15.04 17.18
C SER A 227 13.88 -14.27 16.24
N PRO A 228 15.14 -14.68 15.91
CA PRO A 228 16.18 -13.86 15.25
C PRO A 228 16.63 -14.21 13.80
N ALA A 229 17.49 -13.38 13.20
CA ALA A 229 17.77 -13.10 11.78
C ALA A 229 19.15 -13.37 11.17
N ILE A 230 19.30 -13.24 9.78
CA ILE A 230 20.52 -12.90 8.96
C ILE A 230 20.28 -12.84 7.42
N GLY A 231 21.09 -12.12 6.61
CA GLY A 231 20.94 -11.70 5.23
C GLY A 231 21.98 -11.87 4.12
N LEU A 232 21.78 -11.29 2.89
CA LEU A 232 22.68 -11.05 1.70
C LEU A 232 21.98 -10.72 0.34
N ASN A 233 22.23 -10.24 -0.67
CA ASN A 233 22.62 -9.32 -1.76
C ASN A 233 22.04 -9.43 -3.22
N VAL A 234 21.51 -8.32 -4.01
CA VAL A 234 21.31 -8.18 -5.48
C VAL A 234 20.58 -6.91 -6.02
N ALA A 235 21.06 -6.22 -7.07
CA ALA A 235 20.69 -4.84 -7.40
C ALA A 235 19.78 -4.51 -8.58
N ASP A 236 19.76 -5.23 -9.68
CA ASP A 236 19.15 -4.74 -10.94
C ASP A 236 17.67 -5.10 -11.12
N ALA A 237 17.22 -6.19 -10.54
CA ALA A 237 15.79 -6.51 -10.40
C ALA A 237 15.03 -5.45 -9.56
N LEU A 238 15.74 -4.74 -8.68
CA LEU A 238 15.20 -3.69 -7.84
C LEU A 238 14.55 -2.54 -8.60
N ALA A 239 15.16 -2.05 -9.68
CA ALA A 239 14.61 -0.93 -10.44
C ALA A 239 13.24 -1.24 -11.08
N GLN A 240 12.95 -2.51 -11.36
CA GLN A 240 11.67 -2.93 -11.95
C GLN A 240 10.60 -3.10 -10.87
N VAL A 241 11.00 -3.58 -9.69
CA VAL A 241 10.15 -3.60 -8.51
C VAL A 241 9.71 -2.19 -8.19
N GLN A 242 10.65 -1.25 -8.08
CA GLN A 242 10.34 0.15 -7.80
C GLN A 242 9.39 0.79 -8.81
N ALA A 243 9.53 0.48 -10.11
CA ALA A 243 8.62 0.98 -11.14
C ALA A 243 7.18 0.46 -10.98
N LEU A 244 7.01 -0.77 -10.51
CA LEU A 244 5.69 -1.32 -10.18
C LEU A 244 5.17 -0.75 -8.87
N ASP A 245 5.99 -0.65 -7.84
CA ASP A 245 5.65 -0.07 -6.54
C ASP A 245 5.17 1.38 -6.67
N ASP A 246 5.80 2.18 -7.53
CA ASP A 246 5.36 3.55 -7.83
C ASP A 246 3.95 3.62 -8.46
N LEU A 247 3.49 2.55 -9.11
CA LEU A 247 2.15 2.47 -9.71
C LEU A 247 1.10 1.91 -8.74
N THR A 248 1.48 0.98 -7.88
CA THR A 248 0.57 0.35 -6.91
C THR A 248 0.46 1.14 -5.62
N GLY A 249 1.45 1.96 -5.32
CA GLY A 249 1.57 2.66 -4.03
C GLY A 249 2.32 1.86 -2.98
N GLY A 250 2.94 0.73 -3.38
CA GLY A 250 3.79 -0.12 -2.57
C GLY A 250 5.25 0.34 -2.46
N GLY A 251 6.08 -0.45 -1.77
CA GLY A 251 7.53 -0.24 -1.72
C GLY A 251 8.00 1.01 -0.97
N PHE A 252 7.13 1.68 -0.21
CA PHE A 252 7.48 2.90 0.51
C PHE A 252 7.85 2.63 1.96
N GLU A 253 8.86 3.31 2.43
CA GLU A 253 9.08 3.41 3.87
C GLU A 253 7.87 4.09 4.53
N GLY A 254 7.38 3.51 5.64
CA GLY A 254 6.15 3.96 6.30
C GLY A 254 4.86 3.28 5.84
N ILE A 255 4.92 2.39 4.83
CA ILE A 255 3.82 1.45 4.58
C ILE A 255 3.74 0.50 5.77
N GLY A 256 2.55 0.34 6.28
CA GLY A 256 2.31 -0.48 7.45
C GLY A 256 0.84 -0.44 7.82
N SER A 257 0.54 -0.63 9.08
CA SER A 257 -0.82 -0.53 9.61
C SER A 257 -0.78 -0.50 11.13
N ASN A 258 -1.85 0.00 11.76
CA ASN A 258 -2.09 -0.27 13.17
C ASN A 258 -3.41 -1.04 13.33
N ASN A 259 -3.46 -1.96 14.27
CA ASN A 259 -4.68 -2.63 14.66
C ASN A 259 -4.58 -3.06 16.12
N TRP A 260 -5.62 -2.77 16.89
CA TRP A 260 -5.68 -3.25 18.26
C TRP A 260 -7.12 -3.52 18.68
N VAL A 261 -7.25 -4.42 19.63
CA VAL A 261 -8.53 -4.73 20.29
C VAL A 261 -8.37 -4.68 21.80
N ILE A 262 -9.38 -4.11 22.45
CA ILE A 262 -9.43 -3.95 23.91
C ILE A 262 -10.63 -4.70 24.44
N SER A 263 -10.40 -5.60 25.40
CA SER A 263 -11.43 -6.37 26.08
C SER A 263 -12.36 -5.46 26.90
N GLY A 264 -13.62 -5.82 26.98
CA GLY A 264 -14.61 -5.16 27.84
C GLY A 264 -14.19 -4.98 29.32
N LYS A 265 -13.21 -5.76 29.79
CA LYS A 265 -12.62 -5.58 31.11
C LYS A 265 -11.93 -4.22 31.29
N LEU A 266 -11.42 -3.64 30.20
CA LEU A 266 -10.67 -2.38 30.19
C LEU A 266 -11.48 -1.20 29.64
N THR A 267 -12.66 -1.42 29.06
CA THR A 267 -13.50 -0.38 28.45
C THR A 267 -14.59 0.14 29.40
N ALA A 268 -15.06 1.36 29.17
CA ALA A 268 -16.10 2.00 29.97
C ALA A 268 -17.47 1.33 29.81
N THR A 269 -17.76 0.81 28.61
CA THR A 269 -19.02 0.13 28.28
C THR A 269 -19.07 -1.32 28.76
N GLY A 270 -17.94 -1.90 29.15
CA GLY A 270 -17.84 -3.32 29.45
C GLY A 270 -17.89 -4.24 28.21
N LYS A 271 -17.86 -3.68 27.01
CA LYS A 271 -17.82 -4.38 25.73
C LYS A 271 -16.51 -4.09 25.00
N PRO A 272 -16.05 -4.97 24.10
CA PRO A 272 -14.82 -4.72 23.34
C PRO A 272 -14.86 -3.45 22.48
N LEU A 273 -13.68 -2.89 22.23
CA LEU A 273 -13.42 -1.88 21.20
C LEU A 273 -12.34 -2.41 20.28
N LEU A 274 -12.56 -2.34 18.96
CA LEU A 274 -11.57 -2.72 17.95
C LEU A 274 -11.25 -1.50 17.08
N ALA A 275 -9.97 -1.22 16.87
CA ALA A 275 -9.50 -0.14 16.01
C ALA A 275 -8.54 -0.66 14.94
N ASN A 276 -8.64 -0.10 13.73
CA ASN A 276 -7.76 -0.44 12.62
C ASN A 276 -7.51 0.78 11.73
N ASP A 277 -6.28 0.96 11.29
CA ASP A 277 -5.85 1.97 10.33
C ASP A 277 -4.68 1.46 9.48
N PRO A 278 -4.95 0.89 8.29
CA PRO A 278 -3.92 0.51 7.33
C PRO A 278 -3.20 1.74 6.74
N HIS A 279 -1.85 1.69 6.71
CA HIS A 279 -1.03 2.74 6.13
C HIS A 279 -0.57 2.31 4.74
N LEU A 280 -1.11 2.95 3.72
CA LEU A 280 -0.84 2.63 2.33
C LEU A 280 -0.40 3.88 1.58
N GLY A 281 0.09 3.70 0.35
CA GLY A 281 0.47 4.81 -0.51
C GLY A 281 -0.66 5.81 -0.73
N ILE A 282 -0.32 7.10 -0.68
CA ILE A 282 -1.29 8.17 -0.89
C ILE A 282 -1.77 8.21 -2.34
N GLN A 283 -3.07 8.10 -2.58
CA GLN A 283 -3.65 8.07 -3.92
C GLN A 283 -5.04 8.70 -4.00
N MET A 284 -5.46 9.03 -5.23
CA MET A 284 -6.76 9.61 -5.55
C MET A 284 -7.41 8.87 -6.72
N PRO A 285 -8.62 8.30 -6.57
CA PRO A 285 -9.37 8.16 -5.32
C PRO A 285 -8.69 7.18 -4.33
N SER A 286 -9.16 7.16 -3.08
CA SER A 286 -8.72 6.17 -2.07
C SER A 286 -8.80 4.75 -2.61
N ILE A 287 -7.91 3.86 -2.16
CA ILE A 287 -8.02 2.44 -2.46
C ILE A 287 -9.28 1.83 -1.82
N TRP A 288 -9.67 2.34 -0.66
CA TRP A 288 -10.82 1.87 0.09
C TRP A 288 -12.14 2.40 -0.46
N TYR A 289 -13.15 1.56 -0.37
CA TYR A 289 -14.55 1.88 -0.65
C TYR A 289 -15.41 1.34 0.49
N GLU A 290 -16.06 2.23 1.24
CA GLU A 290 -16.92 1.85 2.36
C GLU A 290 -18.28 1.40 1.86
N VAL A 291 -18.83 0.30 2.43
CA VAL A 291 -20.10 -0.29 1.99
C VAL A 291 -20.78 -1.07 3.12
N GLY A 292 -22.11 -1.03 3.17
CA GLY A 292 -22.94 -1.95 3.92
C GLY A 292 -23.62 -2.94 2.97
N LEU A 293 -23.54 -4.23 3.28
CA LEU A 293 -24.13 -5.35 2.52
C LEU A 293 -25.14 -6.08 3.42
N HIS A 294 -26.42 -5.86 3.18
CA HIS A 294 -27.49 -6.30 4.08
C HIS A 294 -28.49 -7.22 3.36
N CYS A 295 -28.57 -8.46 3.79
CA CYS A 295 -29.71 -9.31 3.45
C CYS A 295 -30.94 -8.83 4.22
N ARG A 296 -32.07 -8.59 3.53
CA ARG A 296 -33.33 -8.14 4.17
C ARG A 296 -33.82 -9.12 5.25
N ALA A 297 -33.49 -10.39 5.08
CA ALA A 297 -33.66 -11.44 6.07
C ALA A 297 -32.53 -12.44 5.91
N LEU A 298 -31.80 -12.70 6.99
CA LEU A 298 -30.76 -13.73 7.00
C LEU A 298 -31.34 -15.10 6.77
N SER A 299 -30.77 -15.82 5.80
CA SER A 299 -31.18 -17.17 5.41
C SER A 299 -30.05 -17.86 4.63
N ASP A 300 -30.23 -19.15 4.30
CA ASP A 300 -29.23 -19.87 3.47
C ASP A 300 -29.05 -19.27 2.07
N VAL A 301 -30.05 -18.57 1.53
CA VAL A 301 -29.96 -17.91 0.22
C VAL A 301 -29.42 -16.49 0.31
N CYS A 302 -29.38 -15.88 1.50
CA CYS A 302 -28.85 -14.55 1.77
C CYS A 302 -28.27 -14.50 3.19
N PRO A 303 -27.06 -15.00 3.42
CA PRO A 303 -26.46 -15.09 4.76
C PRO A 303 -25.59 -13.90 5.15
N TYR A 304 -25.67 -12.78 4.45
CA TYR A 304 -24.80 -11.63 4.64
C TYR A 304 -25.51 -10.48 5.37
N ASP A 305 -24.86 -9.96 6.39
CA ASP A 305 -25.22 -8.72 7.07
C ASP A 305 -23.91 -8.13 7.62
N VAL A 306 -23.23 -7.31 6.83
CA VAL A 306 -21.84 -6.89 7.05
C VAL A 306 -21.62 -5.45 6.56
N THR A 307 -20.84 -4.68 7.30
CA THR A 307 -20.44 -3.32 6.91
C THR A 307 -18.94 -3.10 7.14
N GLY A 308 -18.35 -2.25 6.34
CA GLY A 308 -16.93 -1.92 6.42
C GLY A 308 -16.34 -1.48 5.09
N PHE A 309 -15.08 -1.83 4.89
CA PHE A 309 -14.29 -1.43 3.74
C PHE A 309 -14.10 -2.58 2.75
N SER A 310 -14.37 -2.28 1.50
CA SER A 310 -14.09 -3.12 0.34
C SER A 310 -13.10 -2.43 -0.60
N PHE A 311 -12.74 -3.12 -1.67
CA PHE A 311 -12.00 -2.56 -2.80
C PHE A 311 -12.88 -2.53 -4.05
N ALA A 312 -12.86 -1.41 -4.79
CA ALA A 312 -13.56 -1.35 -6.07
C ALA A 312 -12.92 -2.33 -7.07
N GLY A 313 -13.61 -3.43 -7.36
CA GLY A 313 -13.14 -4.58 -8.15
C GLY A 313 -13.19 -5.91 -7.41
N ALA A 314 -13.46 -5.89 -6.09
CA ALA A 314 -13.54 -7.07 -5.23
C ALA A 314 -14.88 -7.11 -4.46
N PRO A 315 -15.63 -8.23 -4.47
CA PRO A 315 -16.83 -8.38 -3.66
C PRO A 315 -16.53 -8.65 -2.20
N GLY A 316 -17.52 -8.41 -1.34
CA GLY A 316 -17.45 -8.59 0.11
C GLY A 316 -16.87 -7.39 0.84
N VAL A 317 -16.59 -7.58 2.14
CA VAL A 317 -15.96 -6.62 3.04
C VAL A 317 -14.62 -7.18 3.51
N ILE A 318 -13.56 -6.46 3.27
CA ILE A 318 -12.18 -6.88 3.61
C ILE A 318 -11.89 -6.61 5.09
N ILE A 319 -12.34 -5.46 5.61
CA ILE A 319 -12.17 -5.02 7.00
C ILE A 319 -13.49 -4.45 7.47
N GLY A 320 -14.01 -4.91 8.60
CA GLY A 320 -15.28 -4.42 9.09
C GLY A 320 -15.87 -5.26 10.21
N HIS A 321 -17.20 -5.28 10.28
CA HIS A 321 -17.97 -6.12 11.21
C HIS A 321 -19.25 -6.63 10.58
N ASN A 322 -19.74 -7.75 11.09
CA ASN A 322 -21.10 -8.22 10.89
C ASN A 322 -21.91 -8.07 12.19
N ASN A 323 -23.06 -8.73 12.28
CA ASN A 323 -23.92 -8.66 13.47
C ASN A 323 -23.33 -9.34 14.72
N ARG A 324 -22.22 -10.06 14.63
CA ARG A 324 -21.63 -10.84 15.73
C ARG A 324 -20.17 -10.55 16.00
N ILE A 325 -19.37 -10.37 14.94
CA ILE A 325 -17.92 -10.25 15.02
C ILE A 325 -17.44 -9.01 14.30
N ALA A 326 -16.27 -8.49 14.70
CA ALA A 326 -15.50 -7.54 13.93
C ALA A 326 -14.08 -8.05 13.73
N TRP A 327 -13.46 -7.63 12.60
CA TRP A 327 -12.08 -7.92 12.31
C TRP A 327 -11.37 -6.72 11.71
N GLY A 328 -10.09 -6.63 12.01
CA GLY A 328 -9.17 -5.68 11.43
C GLY A 328 -7.87 -6.39 11.05
N VAL A 329 -7.08 -5.79 10.17
CA VAL A 329 -5.84 -6.39 9.69
C VAL A 329 -4.68 -5.40 9.73
N THR A 330 -3.48 -5.95 9.95
CA THR A 330 -2.23 -5.25 9.60
C THR A 330 -1.38 -6.18 8.75
N ASN A 331 -0.58 -5.60 7.84
CA ASN A 331 0.36 -6.41 7.08
C ASN A 331 1.28 -7.18 8.01
N LEU A 332 1.42 -8.49 7.76
CA LEU A 332 2.29 -9.36 8.53
C LEU A 332 3.76 -9.15 8.17
N GLY A 333 4.06 -8.95 6.90
CA GLY A 333 5.41 -8.90 6.36
C GLY A 333 6.18 -10.22 6.50
N PRO A 334 5.58 -11.39 6.23
CA PRO A 334 6.32 -12.63 6.28
C PRO A 334 7.26 -12.74 5.10
N ASP A 335 8.33 -13.49 5.27
CA ASP A 335 9.24 -13.79 4.20
C ASP A 335 8.66 -14.93 3.35
N VAL A 336 8.04 -14.57 2.23
CA VAL A 336 7.29 -15.47 1.33
C VAL A 336 7.73 -15.39 -0.14
N GLN A 337 8.82 -14.69 -0.37
CA GLN A 337 9.53 -14.63 -1.65
C GLN A 337 10.97 -15.05 -1.43
N ASP A 338 11.50 -15.89 -2.32
CA ASP A 338 12.92 -16.24 -2.36
C ASP A 338 13.44 -16.13 -3.78
N LEU A 339 14.62 -15.57 -3.93
CA LEU A 339 15.37 -15.58 -5.16
C LEU A 339 16.30 -16.78 -5.23
N TYR A 340 16.15 -17.58 -6.29
CA TYR A 340 17.01 -18.72 -6.56
C TYR A 340 17.97 -18.42 -7.70
N ILE A 341 19.26 -18.65 -7.48
CA ILE A 341 20.28 -18.56 -8.52
C ILE A 341 20.28 -19.88 -9.29
N GLU A 342 19.80 -19.87 -10.51
CA GLU A 342 19.77 -21.02 -11.39
C GLU A 342 21.07 -21.13 -12.18
N HIS A 343 21.75 -22.28 -12.13
CA HIS A 343 22.86 -22.59 -13.02
C HIS A 343 22.30 -23.00 -14.37
N LEU A 344 22.57 -22.21 -15.42
CA LEU A 344 22.11 -22.50 -16.78
C LEU A 344 23.13 -23.36 -17.54
N ASN A 345 22.65 -24.28 -18.41
CA ASN A 345 23.52 -25.04 -19.28
C ASN A 345 24.22 -24.09 -20.29
N PRO A 346 25.58 -24.03 -20.30
CA PRO A 346 26.32 -23.16 -21.23
C PRO A 346 26.04 -23.46 -22.72
N ASP A 347 25.74 -24.71 -23.05
CA ASP A 347 25.46 -25.15 -24.41
C ASP A 347 23.98 -24.97 -24.81
N ASN A 348 23.09 -24.85 -23.82
CA ASN A 348 21.66 -24.70 -24.05
C ASN A 348 21.00 -23.92 -22.91
N LEU A 349 20.90 -22.61 -23.00
CA LEU A 349 20.33 -21.73 -22.00
C LEU A 349 18.84 -21.97 -21.64
N LYS A 350 18.17 -22.93 -22.34
CA LYS A 350 16.82 -23.39 -21.94
C LYS A 350 16.86 -24.48 -20.87
N GLN A 351 18.04 -25.00 -20.55
CA GLN A 351 18.22 -25.96 -19.48
C GLN A 351 18.88 -25.34 -18.27
N TYR A 352 18.50 -25.81 -17.11
CA TYR A 352 19.10 -25.44 -15.82
C TYR A 352 19.47 -26.72 -15.04
N GLU A 353 20.42 -26.60 -14.11
CA GLU A 353 20.89 -27.73 -13.32
C GLU A 353 19.95 -28.02 -12.15
N VAL A 354 19.68 -29.30 -11.94
CA VAL A 354 19.01 -29.84 -10.74
C VAL A 354 19.77 -31.07 -10.27
N ASN A 355 20.44 -31.00 -9.12
CA ASN A 355 21.19 -32.09 -8.51
C ASN A 355 22.18 -32.76 -9.49
N GLY A 356 22.91 -31.98 -10.27
CA GLY A 356 23.89 -32.44 -11.24
C GLY A 356 23.31 -32.90 -12.61
N ALA A 357 22.02 -32.72 -12.84
CA ALA A 357 21.35 -33.05 -14.08
C ALA A 357 20.77 -31.80 -14.80
N TRP A 358 20.91 -31.71 -16.11
CA TRP A 358 20.32 -30.67 -16.93
C TRP A 358 18.83 -30.95 -17.19
N VAL A 359 17.95 -30.02 -16.77
CA VAL A 359 16.49 -30.08 -16.91
C VAL A 359 16.01 -28.95 -17.83
N GLU A 360 15.08 -29.24 -18.74
CA GLU A 360 14.46 -28.22 -19.61
C GLU A 360 13.54 -27.29 -18.79
N ALA A 361 13.75 -25.98 -18.86
CA ALA A 361 12.83 -25.00 -18.35
C ALA A 361 11.54 -24.97 -19.21
N LYS A 362 10.39 -24.89 -18.56
CA LYS A 362 9.12 -24.71 -19.26
C LYS A 362 9.06 -23.30 -19.86
N VAL A 363 8.87 -23.18 -21.17
CA VAL A 363 8.73 -21.88 -21.83
C VAL A 363 7.25 -21.55 -22.03
N VAL A 364 6.83 -20.38 -21.56
CA VAL A 364 5.51 -19.79 -21.77
C VAL A 364 5.67 -18.52 -22.59
N THR A 365 4.94 -18.42 -23.70
CA THR A 365 4.95 -17.22 -24.54
C THR A 365 3.79 -16.30 -24.14
N GLU A 366 4.11 -15.13 -23.62
CA GLU A 366 3.18 -14.06 -23.30
C GLU A 366 3.09 -13.06 -24.45
N ILE A 367 1.88 -12.64 -24.78
CA ILE A 367 1.65 -11.65 -25.84
C ILE A 367 1.34 -10.30 -25.19
N ILE A 368 2.21 -9.31 -25.44
CA ILE A 368 2.03 -7.94 -24.95
C ILE A 368 1.63 -7.05 -26.12
N THR A 369 0.51 -6.36 -25.99
CA THR A 369 0.06 -5.34 -26.95
C THR A 369 0.45 -3.96 -26.43
N VAL A 370 1.16 -3.20 -27.25
CA VAL A 370 1.67 -1.86 -26.92
C VAL A 370 1.05 -0.84 -27.87
N ARG A 371 0.46 0.20 -27.36
CA ARG A 371 0.00 1.32 -28.18
C ARG A 371 1.18 2.06 -28.81
N GLY A 372 1.14 2.28 -30.12
CA GLY A 372 2.19 2.91 -30.88
C GLY A 372 3.29 1.95 -31.31
N GLN A 373 4.37 2.52 -31.82
CA GLN A 373 5.58 1.78 -32.16
C GLN A 373 6.44 1.59 -30.91
N VAL A 374 6.94 0.38 -30.72
CA VAL A 374 7.91 0.10 -29.63
C VAL A 374 9.25 0.72 -30.01
N LYS A 375 9.82 1.50 -29.08
CA LYS A 375 11.15 2.08 -29.25
C LYS A 375 12.19 0.96 -29.11
N PRO A 376 13.29 1.00 -29.89
CA PRO A 376 14.41 0.13 -29.68
C PRO A 376 14.91 0.24 -28.24
N ASP A 377 15.06 -0.89 -27.59
CA ASP A 377 15.66 -1.02 -26.27
C ASP A 377 17.00 -1.73 -26.44
N PRO A 378 18.14 -1.03 -26.25
CA PRO A 378 19.47 -1.62 -26.41
C PRO A 378 19.73 -2.77 -25.43
N ASP A 379 19.12 -2.72 -24.26
CA ASP A 379 19.30 -3.68 -23.17
C ASP A 379 18.41 -4.91 -23.36
N HIS A 380 17.29 -4.76 -24.08
CA HIS A 380 16.33 -5.82 -24.37
C HIS A 380 16.02 -5.93 -25.89
N PRO A 381 17.02 -6.23 -26.75
CA PRO A 381 16.84 -6.24 -28.20
C PRO A 381 15.87 -7.32 -28.68
N GLU A 382 15.70 -8.41 -27.95
CA GLU A 382 14.73 -9.47 -28.21
C GLU A 382 13.29 -8.99 -28.04
N THR A 383 13.05 -8.03 -27.14
CA THR A 383 11.72 -7.50 -26.82
C THR A 383 11.28 -6.37 -27.72
N THR A 384 12.18 -5.86 -28.58
CA THR A 384 11.88 -4.81 -29.55
C THR A 384 11.42 -5.37 -30.91
N LYS A 385 11.55 -6.68 -31.12
CA LYS A 385 11.08 -7.36 -32.34
C LYS A 385 9.58 -7.59 -32.32
N GLY A 386 8.82 -6.48 -32.39
CA GLY A 386 7.38 -6.52 -32.41
C GLY A 386 6.80 -6.33 -33.81
N ILE A 387 5.58 -6.81 -34.03
CA ILE A 387 4.83 -6.58 -35.28
C ILE A 387 3.97 -5.32 -35.07
N TYR A 388 4.36 -4.22 -35.71
CA TYR A 388 3.58 -2.98 -35.70
C TYR A 388 2.45 -3.04 -36.74
N LYS A 389 1.22 -2.76 -36.30
CA LYS A 389 0.02 -2.63 -37.11
C LYS A 389 -0.38 -1.17 -37.19
N LYS A 390 -0.28 -0.58 -38.39
CA LYS A 390 -0.56 0.85 -38.58
C LYS A 390 -2.04 1.19 -38.48
N ASP A 391 -2.92 0.30 -38.85
CA ASP A 391 -4.38 0.44 -38.80
C ASP A 391 -4.91 0.59 -37.37
N THR A 392 -4.36 -0.18 -36.44
CA THR A 392 -4.71 -0.11 -35.02
C THR A 392 -3.76 0.76 -34.21
N ASN A 393 -2.65 1.23 -34.79
CA ASN A 393 -1.56 1.91 -34.09
C ASN A 393 -1.05 1.13 -32.89
N THR A 394 -0.83 -0.17 -33.05
CA THR A 394 -0.36 -1.06 -31.99
C THR A 394 0.85 -1.91 -32.43
N THR A 395 1.72 -2.21 -31.47
CA THR A 395 2.79 -3.20 -31.63
C THR A 395 2.46 -4.43 -30.78
N THR A 396 2.59 -5.62 -31.37
CA THR A 396 2.45 -6.88 -30.64
C THR A 396 3.84 -7.46 -30.40
N LEU A 397 4.19 -7.76 -29.16
CA LEU A 397 5.43 -8.37 -28.73
C LEU A 397 5.16 -9.78 -28.22
N ALA A 398 6.10 -10.70 -28.46
CA ALA A 398 6.09 -12.03 -27.85
C ALA A 398 7.22 -12.08 -26.79
N LEU A 399 6.84 -12.24 -25.53
CA LEU A 399 7.75 -12.43 -24.40
C LEU A 399 7.79 -13.92 -24.04
N ASN A 400 8.96 -14.54 -24.13
CA ASN A 400 9.16 -15.94 -23.77
C ASN A 400 9.65 -16.03 -22.32
N VAL A 401 8.79 -16.42 -21.41
CA VAL A 401 9.09 -16.61 -20.00
C VAL A 401 9.55 -18.04 -19.77
N ARG A 402 10.74 -18.22 -19.21
CA ARG A 402 11.24 -19.52 -18.75
C ARG A 402 10.82 -19.74 -17.31
N LEU A 403 10.26 -20.90 -17.03
CA LEU A 403 9.86 -21.32 -15.68
C LEU A 403 10.75 -22.48 -15.26
N THR A 404 11.44 -22.32 -14.15
CA THR A 404 12.18 -23.40 -13.46
C THR A 404 11.27 -24.06 -12.42
N ARG A 405 11.81 -24.96 -11.59
CA ARG A 405 11.08 -25.52 -10.44
C ARG A 405 10.78 -24.46 -9.35
N HIS A 406 11.57 -23.38 -9.32
CA HIS A 406 11.37 -22.29 -8.34
C HIS A 406 10.42 -21.20 -8.85
N GLY A 407 10.13 -21.15 -10.14
CA GLY A 407 9.25 -20.15 -10.72
C GLY A 407 9.81 -19.47 -11.97
N PRO A 408 9.32 -18.28 -12.31
CA PRO A 408 9.78 -17.53 -13.47
C PRO A 408 11.21 -17.04 -13.29
N ILE A 409 12.00 -17.16 -14.35
CA ILE A 409 13.28 -16.45 -14.45
C ILE A 409 12.98 -14.97 -14.68
N ILE A 410 13.41 -14.12 -13.76
CA ILE A 410 13.12 -12.68 -13.78
C ILE A 410 14.21 -11.86 -14.51
N ASP A 411 15.39 -12.40 -14.72
CA ASP A 411 16.49 -11.71 -15.38
C ASP A 411 16.36 -11.67 -16.92
N GLU A 412 15.38 -12.35 -17.52
CA GLU A 412 15.06 -12.19 -18.94
C GLU A 412 14.68 -10.75 -19.29
N ILE A 413 14.32 -9.98 -18.26
CA ILE A 413 14.00 -8.57 -18.36
C ILE A 413 15.26 -7.71 -18.22
N ASN A 414 16.33 -8.24 -17.59
CA ASN A 414 17.56 -7.48 -17.29
C ASN A 414 18.83 -8.23 -17.70
N LYS A 415 19.63 -7.64 -18.63
CA LYS A 415 20.90 -8.19 -19.08
C LYS A 415 21.99 -8.25 -18.03
N GLN A 416 21.92 -7.40 -17.02
CA GLN A 416 22.97 -7.26 -16.00
C GLN A 416 22.90 -8.39 -14.98
N ALA A 417 21.73 -8.99 -14.76
CA ALA A 417 21.62 -10.20 -13.94
C ALA A 417 22.35 -11.41 -14.53
N ARG A 418 22.70 -11.38 -15.83
CA ARG A 418 23.55 -12.38 -16.48
C ARG A 418 25.02 -12.33 -16.04
N THR A 419 25.43 -11.30 -15.32
CA THR A 419 26.80 -11.10 -14.84
C THR A 419 26.98 -11.38 -13.35
N LEU A 420 26.07 -12.16 -12.77
CA LEU A 420 26.28 -12.66 -11.40
C LEU A 420 27.58 -13.49 -11.39
N SER A 421 28.59 -12.95 -10.79
CA SER A 421 29.87 -13.63 -10.58
C SER A 421 30.32 -13.39 -9.14
N GLY A 422 30.87 -14.38 -8.50
CA GLY A 422 31.30 -14.32 -7.12
C GLY A 422 30.86 -15.53 -6.30
N SER A 423 30.70 -15.37 -5.02
CA SER A 423 30.17 -16.41 -4.14
C SER A 423 28.99 -15.89 -3.33
N VAL A 424 28.02 -16.76 -3.05
CA VAL A 424 26.89 -16.51 -2.19
C VAL A 424 26.84 -17.60 -1.12
N ASN A 425 26.73 -17.22 0.14
CA ASN A 425 26.80 -18.15 1.26
C ASN A 425 28.05 -19.06 1.25
N GLY A 426 29.20 -18.55 0.71
CA GLY A 426 30.42 -19.32 0.55
C GLY A 426 30.42 -20.31 -0.60
N VAL A 427 29.39 -20.29 -1.47
CA VAL A 427 29.28 -21.11 -2.67
C VAL A 427 29.56 -20.24 -3.91
N ASP A 428 30.50 -20.67 -4.76
CA ASP A 428 30.82 -19.96 -6.00
C ASP A 428 29.62 -20.02 -6.96
N ILE A 429 29.25 -18.86 -7.53
CA ILE A 429 28.16 -18.78 -8.50
C ILE A 429 28.65 -19.31 -9.85
N PRO A 430 28.05 -20.38 -10.36
CA PRO A 430 28.39 -20.90 -11.67
C PRO A 430 27.93 -19.94 -12.78
N THR A 431 28.60 -19.96 -13.91
CA THR A 431 28.23 -19.13 -15.07
C THR A 431 28.01 -20.00 -16.32
N PRO A 432 26.94 -19.75 -17.08
CA PRO A 432 25.91 -18.71 -16.95
C PRO A 432 24.91 -19.01 -15.83
N ALA A 433 24.44 -17.97 -15.17
CA ALA A 433 23.42 -18.04 -14.13
C ALA A 433 22.25 -17.10 -14.41
N ALA A 434 21.11 -17.36 -13.77
CA ALA A 434 19.90 -16.56 -13.84
C ALA A 434 19.21 -16.53 -12.47
N LEU A 435 18.33 -15.55 -12.24
CA LEU A 435 17.51 -15.47 -11.04
C LEU A 435 16.10 -15.96 -11.33
N ALA A 436 15.61 -16.90 -10.52
CA ALA A 436 14.21 -17.32 -10.50
C ALA A 436 13.54 -16.82 -9.22
N LEU A 437 12.28 -16.34 -9.34
CA LEU A 437 11.47 -15.92 -8.21
C LEU A 437 10.54 -17.04 -7.77
N ARG A 438 10.67 -17.48 -6.52
CA ARG A 438 9.65 -18.27 -5.84
C ARG A 438 8.84 -17.39 -4.92
N TRP A 439 7.52 -17.39 -5.09
CA TRP A 439 6.60 -16.56 -4.33
C TRP A 439 5.29 -17.29 -4.09
N THR A 440 4.78 -17.28 -2.86
CA THR A 440 3.54 -17.98 -2.49
C THR A 440 2.32 -17.51 -3.28
N ALA A 441 2.29 -16.24 -3.74
CA ALA A 441 1.21 -15.75 -4.58
C ALA A 441 1.25 -16.28 -6.03
N LEU A 442 2.35 -16.92 -6.45
CA LEU A 442 2.43 -17.64 -7.73
C LEU A 442 1.93 -19.08 -7.64
N GLU A 443 1.46 -19.48 -6.46
CA GLU A 443 0.70 -20.71 -6.27
C GLU A 443 -0.80 -20.40 -6.19
N PRO A 444 -1.69 -21.21 -6.81
CA PRO A 444 -3.13 -20.97 -6.73
C PRO A 444 -3.66 -21.11 -5.31
N GLY A 445 -4.52 -20.15 -4.89
CA GLY A 445 -5.06 -20.09 -3.53
C GLY A 445 -6.55 -19.77 -3.47
N PHE A 446 -7.08 -19.62 -2.24
CA PHE A 446 -8.50 -19.47 -1.99
C PHE A 446 -8.86 -18.19 -1.21
N THR A 447 -8.02 -17.14 -1.29
CA THR A 447 -8.18 -15.92 -0.47
C THR A 447 -9.57 -15.29 -0.62
N PHE A 448 -10.18 -15.25 -1.82
CA PHE A 448 -11.54 -14.73 -1.97
C PHE A 448 -12.60 -15.60 -1.30
N ARG A 449 -12.45 -16.93 -1.29
CA ARG A 449 -13.32 -17.79 -0.52
C ARG A 449 -13.23 -17.48 0.98
N SER A 450 -12.03 -17.20 1.46
CA SER A 450 -11.79 -16.77 2.84
C SER A 450 -12.54 -15.47 3.19
N VAL A 451 -12.46 -14.44 2.33
CA VAL A 451 -13.19 -13.18 2.52
C VAL A 451 -14.68 -13.41 2.67
N LEU A 452 -15.28 -14.13 1.71
CA LEU A 452 -16.74 -14.40 1.71
C LEU A 452 -17.19 -15.28 2.89
N LYS A 453 -16.33 -16.19 3.38
CA LYS A 453 -16.58 -16.95 4.61
C LYS A 453 -16.47 -16.07 5.85
N LEU A 454 -15.49 -15.15 5.88
CA LEU A 454 -15.27 -14.25 6.99
C LEU A 454 -16.46 -13.31 7.19
N ASP A 455 -17.02 -12.77 6.10
CA ASP A 455 -18.21 -11.91 6.13
C ASP A 455 -19.42 -12.59 6.81
N ARG A 456 -19.48 -13.92 6.76
CA ARG A 456 -20.57 -14.74 7.34
C ARG A 456 -20.24 -15.33 8.71
N ALA A 457 -18.98 -15.27 9.14
CA ALA A 457 -18.54 -15.90 10.39
C ALA A 457 -19.26 -15.29 11.60
N GLN A 458 -19.72 -16.13 12.54
CA GLN A 458 -20.55 -15.71 13.68
C GLN A 458 -19.83 -15.86 15.03
N ASN A 459 -18.65 -16.47 15.05
CA ASN A 459 -17.86 -16.74 16.25
C ASN A 459 -16.41 -17.02 15.87
N TYR A 460 -15.55 -17.19 16.90
CA TYR A 460 -14.12 -17.41 16.73
C TYR A 460 -13.77 -18.68 15.93
N ASP A 461 -14.52 -19.77 16.10
CA ASP A 461 -14.25 -21.01 15.37
C ASP A 461 -14.54 -20.86 13.87
N GLN A 462 -15.64 -20.20 13.51
CA GLN A 462 -15.96 -19.90 12.11
C GLN A 462 -15.01 -18.86 11.50
N PHE A 463 -14.59 -17.87 12.29
CA PHE A 463 -13.54 -16.92 11.90
C PHE A 463 -12.22 -17.65 11.56
N ARG A 464 -11.79 -18.57 12.43
CA ARG A 464 -10.59 -19.37 12.15
C ARG A 464 -10.78 -20.31 10.94
N ASP A 465 -11.95 -20.90 10.78
CA ASP A 465 -12.22 -21.76 9.61
C ASP A 465 -12.17 -20.95 8.30
N ALA A 466 -12.70 -19.73 8.31
CA ALA A 466 -12.59 -18.83 7.17
C ALA A 466 -11.11 -18.55 6.83
N LEU A 467 -10.27 -18.27 7.82
CA LEU A 467 -8.87 -17.95 7.64
C LEU A 467 -7.98 -19.14 7.20
N ARG A 468 -8.45 -20.39 7.31
CA ARG A 468 -7.75 -21.55 6.72
C ARG A 468 -7.64 -21.48 5.20
N ASP A 469 -8.56 -20.79 4.54
CA ASP A 469 -8.57 -20.56 3.10
C ASP A 469 -7.76 -19.33 2.67
N TRP A 470 -7.31 -18.52 3.64
CA TRP A 470 -6.51 -17.33 3.37
C TRP A 470 -5.06 -17.71 3.09
N THR A 471 -4.62 -17.65 1.85
CA THR A 471 -3.29 -18.10 1.42
C THR A 471 -2.28 -16.96 1.31
N VAL A 472 -2.68 -15.81 0.72
CA VAL A 472 -1.84 -14.65 0.46
C VAL A 472 -2.70 -13.39 0.23
N PRO A 473 -2.23 -12.18 0.62
CA PRO A 473 -1.06 -11.88 1.45
C PRO A 473 -1.31 -12.22 2.92
N SER A 474 -0.31 -12.71 3.63
CA SER A 474 -0.46 -13.02 5.06
C SER A 474 -0.67 -11.74 5.86
N GLN A 475 -1.62 -11.75 6.79
CA GLN A 475 -2.02 -10.60 7.59
C GLN A 475 -2.05 -10.95 9.09
N ASN A 476 -1.91 -9.94 9.94
CA ASN A 476 -2.24 -10.02 11.35
C ASN A 476 -3.74 -9.77 11.50
N PHE A 477 -4.55 -10.79 11.66
CA PHE A 477 -5.98 -10.63 11.93
C PHE A 477 -6.24 -10.44 13.43
N VAL A 478 -6.91 -9.36 13.77
CA VAL A 478 -7.41 -9.08 15.11
C VAL A 478 -8.94 -9.20 15.10
N TYR A 479 -9.49 -9.82 16.12
CA TYR A 479 -10.89 -10.23 16.24
C TYR A 479 -11.50 -9.76 17.54
N ALA A 480 -12.78 -9.41 17.52
CA ALA A 480 -13.63 -9.31 18.68
C ALA A 480 -15.04 -9.84 18.39
N ASP A 481 -15.81 -10.19 19.43
CA ASP A 481 -17.21 -10.60 19.30
C ASP A 481 -18.13 -9.96 20.37
N VAL A 482 -19.45 -10.06 20.12
CA VAL A 482 -20.49 -9.55 21.04
C VAL A 482 -20.53 -10.27 22.37
N ASP A 483 -19.92 -11.49 22.45
CA ASP A 483 -19.82 -12.27 23.69
C ASP A 483 -18.68 -11.78 24.58
N GLY A 484 -17.84 -10.85 24.05
CA GLY A 484 -16.78 -10.18 24.78
C GLY A 484 -15.38 -10.81 24.59
N ASN A 485 -15.25 -11.77 23.68
CA ASN A 485 -13.96 -12.38 23.35
C ASN A 485 -13.16 -11.44 22.45
N ILE A 486 -11.83 -11.48 22.61
CA ILE A 486 -10.85 -10.84 21.75
C ILE A 486 -9.82 -11.89 21.31
N ALA A 487 -9.35 -11.82 20.05
CA ALA A 487 -8.41 -12.80 19.55
C ALA A 487 -7.49 -12.25 18.47
N TYR A 488 -6.48 -13.03 18.18
CA TYR A 488 -5.51 -12.83 17.11
C TYR A 488 -5.29 -14.15 16.38
N GLN A 489 -5.12 -14.07 15.05
CA GLN A 489 -4.73 -15.19 14.21
C GLN A 489 -3.90 -14.69 13.02
N THR A 490 -2.78 -15.36 12.76
CA THR A 490 -2.02 -15.25 11.52
C THR A 490 -2.49 -16.31 10.55
N PRO A 491 -3.01 -15.99 9.36
CA PRO A 491 -3.17 -16.91 8.25
C PRO A 491 -2.10 -16.70 7.18
N GLY A 492 -2.02 -17.65 6.25
CA GLY A 492 -1.22 -17.57 5.04
C GLY A 492 -0.25 -18.74 4.88
N ASN A 493 0.21 -18.92 3.64
CA ASN A 493 1.23 -19.90 3.31
C ASN A 493 2.62 -19.30 3.59
N ILE A 494 3.19 -19.63 4.76
CA ILE A 494 4.54 -19.20 5.16
C ILE A 494 5.49 -20.38 4.99
N PRO A 495 6.56 -20.27 4.18
CA PRO A 495 7.40 -21.40 3.80
C PRO A 495 8.27 -21.88 4.96
N ILE A 496 8.49 -23.19 5.01
CA ILE A 496 9.52 -23.85 5.79
C ILE A 496 10.67 -24.17 4.84
N ARG A 497 11.83 -23.57 5.05
CA ARG A 497 13.03 -23.74 4.22
C ARG A 497 13.91 -24.86 4.77
N ALA A 498 14.55 -25.63 3.88
CA ALA A 498 15.55 -26.62 4.27
C ALA A 498 16.77 -25.94 4.90
N ASN A 499 17.26 -24.88 4.30
CA ASN A 499 18.28 -23.97 4.80
C ASN A 499 18.00 -22.56 4.27
N GLY A 500 18.76 -21.58 4.78
CA GLY A 500 18.58 -20.17 4.44
C GLY A 500 17.47 -19.53 5.26
N ASN A 501 17.31 -18.24 5.06
CA ASN A 501 16.41 -17.41 5.87
C ASN A 501 15.64 -16.37 5.03
N GLY A 502 15.71 -16.47 3.69
CA GLY A 502 14.97 -15.64 2.75
C GLY A 502 15.48 -14.21 2.60
N GLN A 503 16.57 -13.84 3.29
CA GLN A 503 17.10 -12.48 3.15
C GLN A 503 18.06 -12.32 1.98
N LEU A 504 18.40 -13.41 1.27
CA LEU A 504 19.38 -13.44 0.21
C LEU A 504 19.10 -14.50 -0.82
N PRO A 505 19.44 -14.23 -2.10
CA PRO A 505 19.41 -15.25 -3.12
C PRO A 505 20.21 -16.48 -2.72
N VAL A 506 19.66 -17.65 -3.02
CA VAL A 506 20.24 -18.94 -2.64
C VAL A 506 20.51 -19.80 -3.87
N PRO A 507 21.45 -20.78 -3.81
CA PRO A 507 21.69 -21.74 -4.87
C PRO A 507 20.44 -22.53 -5.26
N GLY A 508 20.05 -22.51 -6.55
CA GLY A 508 18.88 -23.23 -7.08
C GLY A 508 19.21 -24.61 -7.67
N TRP A 509 20.50 -24.96 -7.84
CA TRP A 509 20.92 -26.19 -8.49
C TRP A 509 20.99 -27.42 -7.58
N SER A 510 20.73 -27.29 -6.27
CA SER A 510 20.60 -28.39 -5.31
C SER A 510 19.29 -28.25 -4.52
N ASP A 511 18.98 -29.32 -3.73
CA ASP A 511 17.81 -29.32 -2.84
C ASP A 511 18.09 -28.68 -1.47
N ASP A 512 19.30 -28.15 -1.25
CA ASP A 512 19.74 -27.67 0.06
C ASP A 512 18.94 -26.50 0.58
N TYR A 513 18.36 -25.68 -0.33
CA TYR A 513 17.61 -24.45 0.02
C TYR A 513 16.13 -24.52 -0.36
N GLU A 514 15.61 -25.71 -0.66
CA GLU A 514 14.20 -25.86 -1.07
C GLU A 514 13.22 -25.47 0.05
N TRP A 515 12.04 -25.00 -0.37
CA TRP A 515 10.89 -24.98 0.50
C TRP A 515 10.41 -26.42 0.73
N THR A 516 10.42 -26.87 1.97
CA THR A 516 10.02 -28.24 2.35
C THR A 516 8.53 -28.35 2.67
N GLY A 517 7.82 -27.23 2.72
CA GLY A 517 6.39 -27.13 3.00
C GLY A 517 6.03 -25.75 3.54
N TYR A 518 4.85 -25.66 4.14
CA TYR A 518 4.34 -24.46 4.81
C TYR A 518 4.10 -24.74 6.28
N ILE A 519 4.20 -23.70 7.11
CA ILE A 519 3.83 -23.79 8.53
C ILE A 519 2.36 -24.23 8.62
N PRO A 520 2.04 -25.33 9.33
CA PRO A 520 0.65 -25.77 9.48
C PRO A 520 -0.21 -24.67 10.12
N PHE A 521 -1.44 -24.46 9.61
CA PHE A 521 -2.32 -23.39 10.08
C PHE A 521 -2.54 -23.40 11.60
N ASP A 522 -2.62 -24.57 12.23
CA ASP A 522 -2.82 -24.69 13.68
C ASP A 522 -1.56 -24.41 14.50
N GLU A 523 -0.40 -24.34 13.84
CA GLU A 523 0.89 -23.95 14.44
C GLU A 523 1.23 -22.47 14.18
N LEU A 524 0.50 -21.81 13.25
CA LEU A 524 0.64 -20.37 13.04
C LEU A 524 0.26 -19.57 14.30
N PRO A 525 0.93 -18.43 14.55
CA PRO A 525 0.73 -17.62 15.75
C PRO A 525 -0.73 -17.22 15.98
N ARG A 526 -1.21 -17.39 17.21
CA ARG A 526 -2.58 -17.05 17.62
C ARG A 526 -2.66 -16.71 19.10
N ALA A 527 -3.66 -15.91 19.46
CA ALA A 527 -4.00 -15.63 20.84
C ALA A 527 -5.53 -15.57 21.01
N PHE A 528 -6.05 -16.01 22.15
CA PHE A 528 -7.46 -15.92 22.50
C PHE A 528 -7.59 -15.48 23.96
N ASN A 529 -8.31 -14.39 24.19
CA ASN A 529 -8.55 -13.79 25.50
C ASN A 529 -7.29 -13.66 26.36
N PRO A 530 -6.23 -13.00 25.86
CA PRO A 530 -4.97 -12.90 26.59
C PRO A 530 -5.15 -12.17 27.94
N PRO A 531 -4.36 -12.51 28.96
CA PRO A 531 -4.56 -12.01 30.33
C PRO A 531 -4.40 -10.50 30.47
N GLN A 532 -3.60 -9.84 29.64
CA GLN A 532 -3.44 -8.37 29.62
C GLN A 532 -4.72 -7.63 29.20
N GLY A 533 -5.67 -8.32 28.53
CA GLY A 533 -6.95 -7.78 28.13
C GLY A 533 -6.91 -6.89 26.86
N TYR A 534 -5.84 -6.94 26.09
CA TYR A 534 -5.74 -6.31 24.79
C TYR A 534 -4.79 -7.07 23.87
N ILE A 535 -4.89 -6.80 22.58
CA ILE A 535 -3.95 -7.24 21.52
C ILE A 535 -3.66 -6.00 20.68
N ALA A 536 -2.39 -5.75 20.38
CA ALA A 536 -1.97 -4.64 19.53
C ALA A 536 -0.93 -5.14 18.52
N THR A 537 -1.10 -4.74 17.27
CA THR A 537 -0.14 -4.98 16.20
C THR A 537 0.03 -3.72 15.35
N ALA A 538 1.28 -3.41 15.05
CA ALA A 538 1.68 -2.30 14.22
C ALA A 538 2.79 -2.74 13.25
N ASN A 539 2.65 -3.93 12.65
CA ASN A 539 3.61 -4.63 11.80
C ASN A 539 4.89 -5.06 12.54
N ASN A 540 4.91 -4.94 13.86
CA ASN A 540 6.02 -5.36 14.73
C ASN A 540 6.13 -6.88 14.77
N ALA A 541 7.26 -7.39 15.28
CA ALA A 541 7.51 -8.81 15.42
C ALA A 541 6.34 -9.52 16.12
N ILE A 542 5.86 -10.60 15.53
CA ILE A 542 4.69 -11.34 16.01
C ILE A 542 5.07 -12.50 16.93
N VAL A 543 6.28 -12.99 16.81
CA VAL A 543 6.80 -14.17 17.54
C VAL A 543 8.12 -13.87 18.22
N GLY A 544 8.41 -14.56 19.31
CA GLY A 544 9.66 -14.52 20.04
C GLY A 544 10.68 -15.57 19.61
N PRO A 545 11.94 -15.55 20.16
CA PRO A 545 13.00 -16.46 19.78
C PRO A 545 12.68 -17.94 20.01
N ASP A 546 11.67 -18.23 20.83
CA ASP A 546 11.27 -19.61 21.14
C ASP A 546 10.30 -20.21 20.12
N TYR A 547 9.84 -19.43 19.11
CA TYR A 547 8.95 -19.94 18.08
C TYR A 547 9.73 -20.79 17.07
N PRO A 548 9.25 -22.02 16.74
CA PRO A 548 10.08 -22.99 16.03
C PRO A 548 10.27 -22.74 14.53
N TYR A 549 9.55 -21.77 13.95
CA TYR A 549 9.59 -21.49 12.53
C TYR A 549 10.03 -20.06 12.25
N LEU A 550 10.75 -19.85 11.17
CA LEU A 550 11.04 -18.53 10.64
C LEU A 550 9.77 -17.95 9.95
N ILE A 551 9.36 -16.77 10.35
CA ILE A 551 8.26 -16.05 9.70
C ILE A 551 8.81 -14.86 8.91
N SER A 552 9.59 -14.02 9.54
CA SER A 552 10.27 -12.87 8.95
C SER A 552 11.43 -12.42 9.84
N LEU A 553 12.27 -11.60 9.25
CA LEU A 553 13.37 -10.91 9.91
C LEU A 553 13.27 -9.40 9.71
N ASP A 554 12.47 -8.98 8.74
CA ASP A 554 12.27 -7.60 8.34
C ASP A 554 10.96 -7.05 8.93
N TRP A 555 10.92 -7.03 10.28
CA TRP A 555 9.81 -6.46 11.03
C TRP A 555 9.91 -4.93 11.11
N ASP A 556 8.74 -4.24 11.16
CA ASP A 556 8.72 -2.87 11.69
C ASP A 556 9.35 -2.84 13.09
N LYS A 557 10.22 -1.89 13.35
CA LYS A 557 11.05 -1.86 14.57
C LYS A 557 10.27 -1.56 15.86
N GLY A 558 8.94 -1.47 15.81
CA GLY A 558 8.04 -1.52 16.95
C GLY A 558 7.85 -0.18 17.68
N TYR A 559 8.29 0.95 17.14
CA TYR A 559 8.07 2.26 17.76
C TYR A 559 6.57 2.58 17.92
N ARG A 560 5.78 2.32 16.87
CA ARG A 560 4.32 2.50 16.87
C ARG A 560 3.64 1.55 17.86
N ALA A 561 3.99 0.27 17.82
CA ALA A 561 3.45 -0.74 18.74
C ALA A 561 3.75 -0.37 20.20
N ARG A 562 4.98 0.04 20.52
CA ARG A 562 5.38 0.50 21.86
C ARG A 562 4.53 1.69 22.31
N ARG A 563 4.29 2.67 21.43
CA ARG A 563 3.49 3.84 21.77
C ARG A 563 2.03 3.48 22.04
N ILE A 564 1.41 2.67 21.17
CA ILE A 564 0.03 2.18 21.35
C ILE A 564 -0.10 1.46 22.70
N VAL A 565 0.80 0.52 22.98
CA VAL A 565 0.81 -0.23 24.25
C VAL A 565 0.99 0.71 25.45
N ASN A 566 1.93 1.66 25.39
CA ASN A 566 2.16 2.63 26.46
C ASN A 566 0.89 3.45 26.77
N MET A 567 0.15 3.87 25.73
CA MET A 567 -1.10 4.64 25.93
C MET A 567 -2.21 3.77 26.53
N ILE A 568 -2.36 2.52 26.09
CA ILE A 568 -3.32 1.56 26.66
C ILE A 568 -2.97 1.28 28.13
N GLU A 569 -1.71 1.01 28.44
CA GLU A 569 -1.24 0.72 29.80
C GLU A 569 -1.40 1.92 30.74
N ALA A 570 -1.09 3.12 30.27
CA ALA A 570 -1.28 4.35 31.06
C ALA A 570 -2.76 4.60 31.42
N ALA A 571 -3.68 4.07 30.62
CA ALA A 571 -5.12 4.20 30.85
C ALA A 571 -5.72 3.09 31.75
N LYS A 572 -4.96 2.07 32.16
CA LYS A 572 -5.48 0.91 32.94
C LYS A 572 -6.14 1.30 34.27
N GLY A 573 -5.76 2.41 34.87
CA GLY A 573 -6.35 2.95 36.11
C GLY A 573 -7.75 3.55 35.95
N ARG A 574 -8.16 3.82 34.72
CA ARG A 574 -9.47 4.25 34.27
C ARG A 574 -9.96 3.37 33.13
N LYS A 575 -11.27 3.38 32.86
CA LYS A 575 -11.82 2.63 31.73
C LYS A 575 -11.65 3.42 30.44
N LEU A 576 -11.22 2.73 29.38
CA LEU A 576 -11.03 3.29 28.04
C LEU A 576 -12.38 3.57 27.34
N THR A 577 -12.45 4.66 26.61
CA THR A 577 -13.59 5.09 25.81
C THR A 577 -13.23 5.12 24.33
N VAL A 578 -14.22 5.32 23.46
CA VAL A 578 -14.00 5.55 22.01
C VAL A 578 -13.09 6.78 21.78
N ASP A 579 -13.22 7.84 22.59
CA ASP A 579 -12.36 9.03 22.48
C ASP A 579 -10.88 8.73 22.82
N ASP A 580 -10.62 7.82 23.74
CA ASP A 580 -9.26 7.33 24.00
C ASP A 580 -8.69 6.59 22.79
N ILE A 581 -9.51 5.79 22.11
CA ILE A 581 -9.11 5.08 20.91
C ILE A 581 -8.80 6.06 19.76
N LYS A 582 -9.63 7.09 19.56
CA LYS A 582 -9.36 8.19 18.63
C LYS A 582 -8.05 8.90 18.94
N ALA A 583 -7.81 9.18 20.25
CA ALA A 583 -6.57 9.83 20.68
C ALA A 583 -5.33 8.95 20.40
N ILE A 584 -5.45 7.61 20.48
CA ILE A 584 -4.37 6.71 20.10
C ILE A 584 -4.13 6.74 18.59
N GLN A 585 -5.18 6.65 17.75
CA GLN A 585 -5.05 6.71 16.28
C GLN A 585 -4.48 8.05 15.78
N GLY A 586 -4.72 9.12 16.50
CA GLY A 586 -4.23 10.46 16.19
C GLY A 586 -2.94 10.86 16.92
N ASP A 587 -2.26 9.93 17.61
CA ASP A 587 -1.07 10.28 18.39
C ASP A 587 0.14 10.61 17.50
N ASP A 588 0.70 11.80 17.71
CA ASP A 588 1.82 12.37 16.94
C ASP A 588 3.18 12.25 17.68
N SER A 589 3.27 11.43 18.73
CA SER A 589 4.48 11.34 19.56
C SER A 589 5.63 10.60 18.87
N ASN A 590 6.79 11.28 18.75
CA ASN A 590 8.01 10.71 18.16
C ASN A 590 8.91 10.10 19.25
N LEU A 591 8.83 8.78 19.42
CA LEU A 591 9.64 8.06 20.42
C LEU A 591 11.12 7.99 20.02
N SER A 592 11.45 7.92 18.72
CA SER A 592 12.83 7.93 18.25
C SER A 592 13.52 9.25 18.59
N ALA A 593 12.81 10.37 18.44
CA ALA A 593 13.36 11.66 18.82
C ALA A 593 13.69 11.72 20.33
N GLN A 594 12.90 11.08 21.18
CA GLN A 594 13.19 10.99 22.62
C GLN A 594 14.51 10.24 22.90
N GLU A 595 14.89 9.31 22.04
CA GLU A 595 16.14 8.54 22.15
C GLU A 595 17.37 9.33 21.62
N VAL A 596 17.19 10.14 20.57
CA VAL A 596 18.26 10.95 19.95
C VAL A 596 18.57 12.24 20.75
N MET A 597 17.54 12.89 21.27
CA MET A 597 17.65 14.20 21.91
C MET A 597 18.65 14.30 23.07
N PRO A 598 18.82 13.29 23.95
CA PRO A 598 19.84 13.35 25.01
C PRO A 598 21.26 13.54 24.49
N PHE A 599 21.61 12.90 23.38
CA PHE A 599 22.92 12.99 22.73
C PHE A 599 23.10 14.35 22.08
N LEU A 600 22.12 14.83 21.32
CA LEU A 600 22.18 16.17 20.73
C LEU A 600 22.24 17.26 21.81
N ALA A 601 21.50 17.11 22.90
CA ALA A 601 21.47 18.07 24.00
C ALA A 601 22.81 18.18 24.75
N ALA A 602 23.67 17.17 24.66
CA ALA A 602 25.00 17.14 25.26
C ALA A 602 26.05 17.88 24.38
N VAL A 603 25.76 18.13 23.11
CA VAL A 603 26.66 18.82 22.19
C VAL A 603 26.73 20.31 22.51
N SER A 604 27.94 20.88 22.51
CA SER A 604 28.15 22.32 22.72
C SER A 604 28.32 23.05 21.39
N PHE A 605 27.80 24.26 21.34
CA PHE A 605 27.92 25.17 20.20
C PHE A 605 28.57 26.50 20.64
N ASP A 606 29.37 27.13 19.79
CA ASP A 606 29.91 28.45 20.04
C ASP A 606 28.98 29.57 19.57
N ASP A 607 28.30 29.35 18.44
CA ASP A 607 27.34 30.29 17.86
C ASP A 607 26.12 30.50 18.78
N PRO A 608 25.83 31.73 19.20
CA PRO A 608 24.65 32.03 20.04
C PRO A 608 23.31 31.67 19.40
N ALA A 609 23.23 31.72 18.06
CA ALA A 609 22.00 31.37 17.33
C ALA A 609 21.72 29.85 17.40
N LEU A 610 22.77 29.03 17.24
CA LEU A 610 22.66 27.57 17.39
C LEU A 610 22.36 27.18 18.84
N LYS A 611 22.97 27.84 19.83
CA LYS A 611 22.63 27.67 21.26
C LYS A 611 21.14 27.92 21.48
N SER A 612 20.63 29.05 20.99
CA SER A 612 19.20 29.39 21.12
C SER A 612 18.30 28.39 20.40
N GLY A 613 18.71 27.90 19.22
CA GLY A 613 18.00 26.87 18.49
C GLY A 613 17.94 25.54 19.25
N LEU A 614 19.03 25.11 19.88
CA LEU A 614 19.05 23.91 20.72
C LEU A 614 18.17 24.07 21.96
N GLU A 615 18.21 25.22 22.62
CA GLU A 615 17.34 25.50 23.78
C GLU A 615 15.85 25.59 23.38
N TYR A 616 15.55 25.99 22.15
CA TYR A 616 14.20 25.92 21.59
C TYR A 616 13.76 24.46 21.39
N LEU A 617 14.61 23.63 20.81
CA LEU A 617 14.34 22.22 20.57
C LEU A 617 14.21 21.41 21.88
N LYS A 618 14.99 21.72 22.93
CA LYS A 618 14.90 21.07 24.25
C LYS A 618 13.56 21.24 24.95
N LYS A 619 12.74 22.22 24.55
CA LYS A 619 11.41 22.48 25.11
C LYS A 619 10.31 21.69 24.41
N TRP A 620 10.66 20.93 23.38
CA TRP A 620 9.71 20.14 22.61
C TRP A 620 9.12 19.00 23.45
N ASP A 621 7.81 18.80 23.35
CA ASP A 621 7.07 17.71 23.98
C ASP A 621 7.05 16.41 23.14
N PHE A 622 7.84 16.39 22.06
CA PHE A 622 7.94 15.31 21.07
C PHE A 622 6.67 15.05 20.26
N GLN A 623 5.69 15.95 20.28
CA GLN A 623 4.51 15.86 19.42
C GLN A 623 4.80 16.51 18.05
N GLN A 624 4.59 15.77 16.97
CA GLN A 624 4.73 16.27 15.59
C GLN A 624 3.40 16.83 15.08
N THR A 625 2.80 17.74 15.84
CA THR A 625 1.56 18.42 15.44
C THR A 625 1.81 19.43 14.33
N LEU A 626 0.74 19.83 13.64
CA LEU A 626 0.80 20.78 12.51
C LEU A 626 1.58 22.05 12.84
N ASP A 627 1.39 22.60 14.03
CA ASP A 627 1.94 23.90 14.45
C ASP A 627 3.28 23.77 15.20
N SER A 628 3.80 22.55 15.36
CA SER A 628 5.05 22.32 16.09
C SER A 628 6.27 22.83 15.33
N GLY A 629 6.82 23.94 15.76
CA GLY A 629 8.10 24.47 15.26
C GLY A 629 9.30 23.61 15.65
N PRO A 630 9.38 23.09 16.91
CA PRO A 630 10.41 22.14 17.28
C PRO A 630 10.40 20.85 16.42
N ALA A 631 9.22 20.31 16.08
CA ALA A 631 9.10 19.16 15.17
C ALA A 631 9.69 19.47 13.79
N ALA A 632 9.41 20.65 13.23
CA ALA A 632 9.97 21.08 11.96
C ALA A 632 11.52 21.14 12.04
N LEU A 633 12.08 21.74 13.08
CA LEU A 633 13.53 21.80 13.28
C LEU A 633 14.14 20.40 13.44
N TYR A 634 13.51 19.54 14.24
CA TYR A 634 14.00 18.19 14.46
C TYR A 634 14.02 17.36 13.17
N ASN A 635 12.99 17.40 12.34
CA ASN A 635 12.96 16.63 11.10
C ASN A 635 14.00 17.15 10.08
N LEU A 636 14.25 18.46 10.03
CA LEU A 636 15.35 19.02 9.22
C LEU A 636 16.72 18.56 9.74
N PHE A 637 16.93 18.58 11.05
CA PHE A 637 18.12 17.98 11.67
C PHE A 637 18.23 16.49 11.36
N TRP A 638 17.14 15.73 11.47
CA TRP A 638 17.11 14.28 11.27
C TRP A 638 17.55 13.87 9.87
N VAL A 639 17.04 14.52 8.83
CA VAL A 639 17.44 14.19 7.45
C VAL A 639 18.90 14.60 7.17
N ARG A 640 19.40 15.65 7.81
CA ARG A 640 20.82 15.99 7.76
C ARG A 640 21.69 14.97 8.47
N LEU A 641 21.26 14.53 9.66
CA LEU A 641 21.98 13.50 10.42
C LEU A 641 22.11 12.20 9.60
N ILE A 642 21.03 11.75 8.95
CA ILE A 642 21.10 10.57 8.07
C ILE A 642 22.10 10.79 6.93
N GLY A 643 22.05 11.94 6.26
CA GLY A 643 22.93 12.25 5.15
C GLY A 643 24.39 12.32 5.56
N ASP A 644 24.69 13.03 6.65
CA ASP A 644 26.04 13.22 7.16
C ASP A 644 26.64 11.94 7.78
N THR A 645 25.78 10.93 8.07
CA THR A 645 26.21 9.66 8.68
C THR A 645 26.43 8.55 7.65
N PHE A 646 25.66 8.54 6.53
CA PHE A 646 25.62 7.35 5.67
C PHE A 646 25.92 7.60 4.18
N TYR A 647 25.72 8.83 3.65
CA TYR A 647 25.71 9.02 2.20
C TYR A 647 27.07 9.01 1.56
N ASP A 648 28.13 9.33 2.28
CA ASP A 648 29.49 9.35 1.74
C ASP A 648 30.03 7.93 1.49
N GLU A 649 29.74 6.95 2.36
CA GLU A 649 30.05 5.54 2.11
C GLU A 649 29.14 4.94 1.04
N LEU A 650 27.83 5.25 1.07
CA LEU A 650 26.86 4.71 0.12
C LEU A 650 27.00 5.33 -1.29
N GLY A 651 27.53 6.54 -1.37
CA GLY A 651 27.83 7.23 -2.64
C GLY A 651 26.58 7.80 -3.31
N ASN A 652 26.58 7.84 -4.66
CA ASN A 652 25.56 8.54 -5.42
C ASN A 652 24.35 7.69 -5.83
N ASP A 653 24.28 6.45 -5.40
CA ASP A 653 23.13 5.58 -5.66
C ASP A 653 22.09 5.77 -4.55
N ASP A 654 21.10 6.63 -4.79
CA ASP A 654 20.06 6.98 -3.84
C ASP A 654 19.12 5.83 -3.50
N ARG A 655 19.15 4.72 -4.27
CA ARG A 655 18.44 3.48 -3.95
C ARG A 655 18.99 2.81 -2.70
N LEU A 656 20.26 3.07 -2.37
CA LEU A 656 20.93 2.52 -1.19
C LEU A 656 20.79 3.42 0.04
N TRP A 657 20.27 4.64 -0.14
CA TRP A 657 20.18 5.58 0.96
C TRP A 657 19.12 5.16 1.97
N PRO A 658 19.45 5.08 3.26
CA PRO A 658 18.48 4.78 4.28
C PRO A 658 17.41 5.87 4.35
N GLY A 659 16.16 5.44 4.46
CA GLY A 659 15.02 6.35 4.63
C GLY A 659 14.91 6.91 6.05
N PRO A 660 13.90 7.73 6.35
CA PRO A 660 13.78 8.40 7.64
C PRO A 660 13.12 7.54 8.75
N GLY A 661 12.75 6.29 8.49
CA GLY A 661 11.88 5.48 9.34
C GLY A 661 12.59 4.48 10.26
N GLY A 662 11.86 3.42 10.61
CA GLY A 662 12.18 2.54 11.73
C GLY A 662 13.56 1.91 11.72
N ASP A 663 14.03 1.37 10.57
CA ASP A 663 15.36 0.75 10.44
C ASP A 663 16.46 1.77 10.74
N THR A 664 16.42 2.92 10.07
CA THR A 664 17.38 3.99 10.26
C THR A 664 17.32 4.58 11.68
N MET A 665 16.13 4.72 12.23
CA MET A 665 15.96 5.19 13.62
C MET A 665 16.67 4.26 14.60
N LEU A 666 16.51 2.94 14.42
CA LEU A 666 17.16 1.96 15.26
C LEU A 666 18.68 1.89 15.00
N ALA A 667 19.11 1.95 13.74
CA ALA A 667 20.54 2.01 13.39
C ALA A 667 21.21 3.21 14.05
N VAL A 668 20.67 4.41 13.89
CA VAL A 668 21.20 5.62 14.53
C VAL A 668 21.18 5.52 16.06
N ARG A 669 20.08 5.01 16.68
CA ARG A 669 20.04 4.75 18.13
C ARG A 669 21.22 3.91 18.59
N ASN A 670 21.53 2.83 17.87
CA ASN A 670 22.64 1.94 18.21
C ASN A 670 24.00 2.59 18.02
N LEU A 671 24.16 3.38 16.95
CA LEU A 671 25.40 4.13 16.66
C LEU A 671 25.65 5.25 17.67
N LEU A 672 24.60 5.88 18.20
CA LEU A 672 24.74 6.94 19.21
C LEU A 672 25.46 6.49 20.49
N GLU A 673 25.41 5.21 20.83
CA GLU A 673 26.17 4.63 21.93
C GLU A 673 27.66 4.35 21.58
N GLN A 674 28.05 4.55 20.31
CA GLN A 674 29.37 4.23 19.77
C GLN A 674 30.01 5.50 19.17
N PRO A 675 30.61 6.39 20.00
CA PRO A 675 31.03 7.72 19.54
C PRO A 675 32.11 7.73 18.45
N ASP A 676 32.86 6.64 18.34
CA ASP A 676 34.00 6.48 17.41
C ASP A 676 33.69 5.40 16.34
N ASN A 677 32.41 5.08 16.09
CA ASN A 677 32.03 4.14 15.02
C ASN A 677 32.36 4.72 13.65
N HIS A 678 32.78 3.85 12.71
CA HIS A 678 33.22 4.27 11.37
C HIS A 678 32.17 5.05 10.58
N TRP A 679 30.87 4.83 10.80
CA TRP A 679 29.79 5.59 10.16
C TRP A 679 29.78 7.09 10.51
N TRP A 680 30.50 7.51 11.57
CA TRP A 680 30.61 8.93 11.89
C TRP A 680 31.74 9.62 11.12
N ASP A 681 32.63 8.85 10.47
CA ASP A 681 33.78 9.38 9.72
C ASP A 681 33.38 9.68 8.28
N ASN A 682 33.49 10.94 7.86
CA ASN A 682 33.24 11.28 6.48
C ASN A 682 34.42 10.85 5.59
N VAL A 683 34.27 9.73 4.89
CA VAL A 683 35.33 9.13 4.05
C VAL A 683 35.84 10.03 2.93
N SER A 684 35.19 11.16 2.64
CA SER A 684 35.65 12.18 1.70
C SER A 684 36.61 13.20 2.31
N THR A 685 36.75 13.27 3.64
CA THR A 685 37.66 14.15 4.35
C THR A 685 38.95 13.43 4.71
N ALA A 686 40.05 13.76 4.02
CA ALA A 686 41.33 13.06 4.18
C ALA A 686 42.20 13.55 5.35
N ASP A 687 41.86 14.65 5.99
CA ASP A 687 42.68 15.35 6.99
C ASP A 687 42.22 15.17 8.45
N ARG A 688 41.13 14.50 8.66
CA ARG A 688 40.55 14.22 9.98
C ARG A 688 39.65 12.97 9.96
N VAL A 689 39.36 12.46 11.14
CA VAL A 689 38.34 11.43 11.41
C VAL A 689 37.27 12.10 12.24
N GLU A 690 36.04 12.11 11.75
CA GLU A 690 34.90 12.67 12.43
C GLU A 690 34.38 11.72 13.50
N THR A 691 33.71 12.28 14.49
CA THR A 691 33.06 11.53 15.59
C THR A 691 31.58 11.82 15.65
N ARG A 692 30.83 11.01 16.40
CA ARG A 692 29.41 11.23 16.68
C ARG A 692 29.09 12.69 17.02
N ASP A 693 29.80 13.26 17.99
CA ASP A 693 29.53 14.63 18.46
C ASP A 693 29.86 15.70 17.42
N TYR A 694 30.80 15.41 16.51
CA TYR A 694 31.09 16.27 15.36
C TYR A 694 29.92 16.23 14.36
N ILE A 695 29.44 15.04 13.97
CA ILE A 695 28.35 14.85 13.01
C ILE A 695 27.04 15.42 13.60
N LEU A 696 26.73 15.17 14.87
CA LEU A 696 25.56 15.77 15.52
C LEU A 696 25.59 17.30 15.48
N ARG A 697 26.78 17.91 15.69
CA ARG A 697 26.95 19.35 15.59
C ARG A 697 26.76 19.87 14.19
N GLN A 698 27.32 19.19 13.19
CA GLN A 698 27.20 19.54 11.79
C GLN A 698 25.73 19.46 11.36
N ALA A 699 25.10 18.30 11.50
CA ALA A 699 23.71 18.06 11.11
C ALA A 699 22.74 19.06 11.77
N PHE A 700 22.94 19.38 13.05
CA PHE A 700 22.10 20.39 13.71
C PHE A 700 22.32 21.79 13.16
N SER A 701 23.57 22.16 12.86
CA SER A 701 23.89 23.48 12.29
C SER A 701 23.25 23.63 10.90
N GLU A 702 23.33 22.59 10.07
CA GLU A 702 22.73 22.56 8.75
C GLU A 702 21.20 22.56 8.82
N GLY A 703 20.60 21.70 9.67
CA GLY A 703 19.14 21.66 9.87
C GLY A 703 18.56 22.97 10.40
N TYR A 704 19.31 23.67 11.28
CA TYR A 704 18.93 25.00 11.75
C TYR A 704 19.00 26.06 10.64
N ALA A 705 20.03 26.00 9.78
CA ALA A 705 20.14 26.88 8.61
C ALA A 705 18.99 26.62 7.62
N ASP A 706 18.63 25.37 7.39
CA ASP A 706 17.51 24.97 6.57
C ASP A 706 16.17 25.50 7.13
N ALA A 707 15.95 25.36 8.44
CA ALA A 707 14.76 25.90 9.10
C ALA A 707 14.63 27.41 8.88
N ARG A 708 15.73 28.15 9.02
CA ARG A 708 15.73 29.60 8.76
C ARG A 708 15.48 29.94 7.30
N SER A 709 15.99 29.15 6.38
CA SER A 709 15.82 29.34 4.93
C SER A 709 14.37 29.08 4.50
N LEU A 710 13.79 27.97 4.95
CA LEU A 710 12.48 27.48 4.49
C LEU A 710 11.32 28.12 5.26
N LEU A 711 11.49 28.34 6.56
CA LEU A 711 10.41 28.75 7.45
C LEU A 711 10.54 30.21 7.92
N GLY A 712 11.70 30.82 7.71
CA GLY A 712 11.98 32.20 8.08
C GLY A 712 12.89 32.32 9.31
N ALA A 713 13.37 33.53 9.59
CA ALA A 713 14.44 33.79 10.55
C ALA A 713 14.03 33.55 12.02
N SER A 714 12.71 33.66 12.35
CA SER A 714 12.21 33.52 13.72
C SER A 714 11.63 32.12 13.96
N PRO A 715 12.08 31.38 14.99
CA PRO A 715 11.48 30.11 15.39
C PRO A 715 9.98 30.20 15.69
N ASP A 716 9.45 31.35 16.07
CA ASP A 716 8.03 31.57 16.33
C ASP A 716 7.15 31.41 15.08
N SER A 717 7.75 31.47 13.88
CA SER A 717 7.05 31.28 12.60
C SER A 717 7.15 29.85 12.08
N TRP A 718 7.92 29.00 12.74
CA TRP A 718 8.12 27.63 12.29
C TRP A 718 6.93 26.74 12.64
N ALA A 719 6.58 25.86 11.73
CA ALA A 719 5.51 24.90 11.92
C ALA A 719 5.75 23.67 11.05
N TRP A 720 5.56 22.48 11.58
CA TRP A 720 5.74 21.23 10.88
C TRP A 720 4.88 21.15 9.61
N GLY A 721 3.60 21.49 9.70
CA GLY A 721 2.67 21.47 8.58
C GLY A 721 2.99 22.43 7.43
N ARG A 722 3.97 23.32 7.56
CA ARG A 722 4.51 24.12 6.44
C ARG A 722 5.49 23.36 5.57
N LEU A 723 6.11 22.31 6.11
CA LEU A 723 7.04 21.43 5.42
C LEU A 723 6.39 20.10 5.05
N HIS A 724 5.57 19.57 5.94
CA HIS A 724 4.96 18.27 5.84
C HIS A 724 3.54 18.37 5.28
N THR A 725 3.39 18.01 4.01
CA THR A 725 2.12 18.19 3.28
C THR A 725 1.74 16.94 2.50
N ALA A 726 0.44 16.68 2.43
CA ALA A 726 -0.14 15.57 1.69
C ALA A 726 -0.76 16.07 0.38
N THR A 727 -0.38 15.46 -0.73
CA THR A 727 -0.98 15.70 -2.05
C THR A 727 -1.58 14.39 -2.56
N PHE A 728 -2.90 14.36 -2.70
CA PHE A 728 -3.64 13.23 -3.24
C PHE A 728 -3.63 13.30 -4.77
N ARG A 729 -2.78 12.48 -5.40
CA ARG A 729 -2.60 12.47 -6.86
C ARG A 729 -3.43 11.37 -7.50
N ASN A 730 -4.12 11.72 -8.57
CA ASN A 730 -4.78 10.72 -9.40
C ASN A 730 -3.72 9.86 -10.11
N ALA A 731 -3.83 8.54 -9.97
CA ALA A 731 -2.81 7.59 -10.46
C ALA A 731 -2.55 7.70 -11.97
N THR A 732 -3.53 8.16 -12.76
CA THR A 732 -3.45 8.21 -14.22
C THR A 732 -3.18 9.62 -14.74
N LEU A 733 -3.98 10.59 -14.33
CA LEU A 733 -3.98 11.96 -14.88
C LEU A 733 -3.31 12.97 -13.95
N GLY A 734 -2.99 12.57 -12.74
CA GLY A 734 -2.38 13.43 -11.73
C GLY A 734 -0.92 13.79 -11.98
N ARG A 735 -0.26 13.12 -12.93
CA ARG A 735 1.11 13.40 -13.39
C ARG A 735 1.16 13.47 -14.92
N SER A 736 0.17 14.11 -15.50
CA SER A 736 0.00 14.21 -16.96
C SER A 736 0.97 15.18 -17.65
N GLY A 737 1.67 16.01 -16.90
CA GLY A 737 2.45 17.16 -17.42
C GLY A 737 1.60 18.31 -17.91
N ILE A 738 0.26 18.25 -17.74
CA ILE A 738 -0.68 19.31 -18.13
C ILE A 738 -1.29 19.90 -16.85
N ALA A 739 -0.80 21.03 -16.41
CA ALA A 739 -1.16 21.64 -15.12
C ALA A 739 -2.68 21.78 -14.89
N LEU A 740 -3.47 22.08 -15.94
CA LEU A 740 -4.92 22.19 -15.82
C LEU A 740 -5.59 20.83 -15.55
N VAL A 741 -5.09 19.75 -16.17
CA VAL A 741 -5.58 18.38 -15.95
C VAL A 741 -5.22 17.93 -14.54
N GLU A 742 -3.98 18.16 -14.13
CA GLU A 742 -3.51 17.82 -12.79
C GLU A 742 -4.29 18.56 -11.71
N ALA A 743 -4.52 19.86 -11.87
CA ALA A 743 -5.34 20.66 -10.94
C ALA A 743 -6.80 20.19 -10.87
N LEU A 744 -7.32 19.56 -11.94
CA LEU A 744 -8.66 19.00 -11.94
C LEU A 744 -8.76 17.72 -11.11
N PHE A 745 -7.76 16.85 -11.18
CA PHE A 745 -7.79 15.52 -10.60
C PHE A 745 -7.08 15.40 -9.25
N ASN A 746 -6.04 16.19 -9.01
CA ASN A 746 -5.31 16.18 -7.74
C ASN A 746 -6.00 17.03 -6.68
N ARG A 747 -5.75 16.72 -5.41
CA ARG A 747 -6.15 17.53 -4.26
C ARG A 747 -4.97 17.73 -3.32
N GLY A 748 -4.88 18.90 -2.73
CA GLY A 748 -3.77 19.32 -1.89
C GLY A 748 -2.86 20.35 -2.59
N PRO A 749 -1.66 20.64 -2.06
CA PRO A 749 -1.16 20.08 -0.81
C PRO A 749 -1.97 20.56 0.41
N VAL A 750 -2.21 19.66 1.36
CA VAL A 750 -2.78 19.98 2.68
C VAL A 750 -1.74 19.66 3.76
N ALA A 751 -1.65 20.49 4.79
CA ALA A 751 -0.75 20.25 5.91
C ALA A 751 -1.13 18.96 6.64
N ALA A 752 -0.15 18.14 7.02
CA ALA A 752 -0.33 16.91 7.77
C ALA A 752 0.49 16.92 9.07
N SER A 753 -0.05 16.32 10.14
CA SER A 753 0.68 15.99 11.38
C SER A 753 1.22 14.57 11.31
N GLY A 754 1.97 14.12 12.32
CA GLY A 754 2.55 12.78 12.36
C GLY A 754 3.89 12.69 11.62
N GLY A 755 4.24 11.48 11.15
CA GLY A 755 5.50 11.20 10.46
C GLY A 755 5.85 9.72 10.41
N PRO A 756 7.05 9.35 9.94
CA PRO A 756 7.53 7.98 9.93
C PRO A 756 7.61 7.40 11.35
N ALA A 757 7.27 6.11 11.51
CA ALA A 757 7.31 5.37 12.77
C ALA A 757 6.52 6.01 13.95
N ILE A 758 5.58 6.89 13.65
CA ILE A 758 4.61 7.50 14.57
C ILE A 758 3.26 6.82 14.41
N VAL A 759 2.41 6.78 15.45
CA VAL A 759 1.11 6.09 15.38
C VAL A 759 0.23 6.71 14.29
N ASN A 760 0.11 8.03 14.24
CA ASN A 760 -0.46 8.74 13.10
C ASN A 760 0.57 8.78 11.96
N ALA A 761 0.66 7.69 11.22
CA ALA A 761 1.74 7.39 10.29
C ALA A 761 1.57 8.10 8.94
N THR A 762 1.98 9.34 8.86
CA THR A 762 2.10 10.11 7.64
C THR A 762 3.57 10.11 7.18
N GLY A 763 4.01 8.97 6.62
CA GLY A 763 5.40 8.77 6.21
C GLY A 763 5.81 9.68 5.06
N TYR A 764 7.08 10.11 5.03
CA TYR A 764 7.69 10.86 3.92
C TYR A 764 8.96 10.15 3.44
N ARG A 765 9.45 10.51 2.25
CA ARG A 765 10.71 10.00 1.70
C ARG A 765 11.82 11.04 1.79
N ILE A 766 13.06 10.57 1.93
CA ILE A 766 14.25 11.38 1.65
C ILE A 766 14.63 11.11 0.19
N SER A 767 14.68 12.14 -0.63
CA SER A 767 15.11 12.05 -2.02
C SER A 767 16.34 12.92 -2.27
N LYS A 768 17.21 12.46 -3.17
CA LYS A 768 18.33 13.28 -3.64
C LYS A 768 17.79 14.54 -4.29
N PRO A 769 18.43 15.71 -4.07
CA PRO A 769 18.13 16.89 -4.86
C PRO A 769 18.36 16.58 -6.35
N SER A 770 17.27 16.34 -7.09
CA SER A 770 17.37 16.30 -8.56
C SER A 770 17.41 17.72 -9.04
N ASP A 771 18.57 18.15 -9.51
CA ASP A 771 18.86 19.44 -10.15
C ASP A 771 18.39 20.71 -9.41
N GLU A 772 19.03 21.83 -9.73
CA GLU A 772 18.96 23.16 -9.10
C GLU A 772 17.57 23.76 -8.87
N SER A 773 16.48 23.07 -9.25
CA SER A 773 15.10 23.57 -9.19
C SER A 773 14.20 22.90 -8.15
N SER A 774 14.57 21.78 -7.54
CA SER A 774 13.78 21.11 -6.50
C SER A 774 14.48 21.19 -5.15
N ASP A 775 13.81 21.78 -4.17
CA ASP A 775 14.28 21.77 -2.81
C ASP A 775 14.18 20.33 -2.26
N ALA A 776 15.34 19.67 -2.10
CA ALA A 776 15.45 18.28 -1.60
C ALA A 776 14.90 18.06 -0.18
N ARG A 777 14.48 19.14 0.42
CA ARG A 777 13.93 19.17 1.79
C ARG A 777 12.41 19.17 1.78
N THR A 778 11.79 18.46 0.82
CA THR A 778 10.36 18.26 0.80
C THR A 778 10.01 17.06 1.68
N PHE A 779 9.22 17.32 2.71
CA PHE A 779 8.63 16.29 3.57
C PHE A 779 7.23 15.94 3.05
N GLU A 780 7.10 15.74 1.73
CA GLU A 780 5.82 15.38 1.14
C GLU A 780 5.41 13.97 1.60
N VAL A 781 4.17 13.87 2.06
CA VAL A 781 3.60 12.61 2.55
C VAL A 781 3.54 11.59 1.41
N ALA A 782 4.15 10.44 1.61
CA ALA A 782 4.17 9.32 0.67
C ALA A 782 3.21 8.20 1.07
N SER A 783 3.07 7.95 2.38
CA SER A 783 2.17 6.96 2.96
C SER A 783 1.26 7.58 4.01
N VAL A 784 0.04 7.05 4.17
CA VAL A 784 -0.99 7.62 5.05
C VAL A 784 -1.78 6.53 5.75
N PRO A 785 -2.35 6.78 6.95
CA PRO A 785 -3.51 6.03 7.42
C PRO A 785 -4.63 6.13 6.37
N SER A 786 -4.70 5.13 5.48
CA SER A 786 -5.54 5.19 4.28
C SER A 786 -7.03 5.10 4.57
N MET A 787 -7.36 4.50 5.71
CA MET A 787 -8.65 4.62 6.42
C MET A 787 -8.42 4.53 7.93
N ARG A 788 -9.41 4.89 8.73
CA ARG A 788 -9.49 4.62 10.17
C ARG A 788 -10.84 4.06 10.51
N MET A 789 -10.87 3.05 11.37
CA MET A 789 -12.08 2.38 11.84
C MET A 789 -12.01 2.15 13.35
N ILE A 790 -13.12 2.37 14.03
CA ILE A 790 -13.30 2.02 15.45
C ILE A 790 -14.67 1.34 15.58
N VAL A 791 -14.68 0.04 15.92
CA VAL A 791 -15.91 -0.72 16.15
C VAL A 791 -16.23 -0.75 17.63
N ASP A 792 -17.42 -0.28 17.99
CA ASP A 792 -17.95 -0.27 19.36
C ASP A 792 -18.98 -1.40 19.55
N PHE A 793 -18.61 -2.43 20.31
CA PHE A 793 -19.49 -3.59 20.59
C PHE A 793 -20.60 -3.30 21.61
N SER A 794 -20.66 -2.10 22.18
CA SER A 794 -21.80 -1.70 23.01
C SER A 794 -23.02 -1.33 22.15
N ASP A 795 -22.77 -0.73 20.99
CA ASP A 795 -23.76 -0.38 19.97
C ASP A 795 -23.02 -0.12 18.64
N PHE A 796 -23.27 -0.95 17.65
CA PHE A 796 -22.58 -0.84 16.36
C PHE A 796 -22.87 0.48 15.62
N ASP A 797 -24.01 1.12 15.86
CA ASP A 797 -24.31 2.45 15.29
C ASP A 797 -23.44 3.58 15.86
N ASN A 798 -22.72 3.33 16.97
CA ASN A 798 -21.70 4.23 17.54
C ASN A 798 -20.30 3.98 16.96
N SER A 799 -20.14 2.98 16.09
CA SER A 799 -18.86 2.74 15.42
C SER A 799 -18.50 3.90 14.49
N LEU A 800 -17.20 4.15 14.36
CA LEU A 800 -16.67 5.32 13.67
C LEU A 800 -15.75 4.91 12.52
N THR A 801 -15.77 5.70 11.45
CA THR A 801 -14.94 5.46 10.27
C THR A 801 -14.58 6.74 9.54
N ILE A 802 -13.49 6.70 8.77
CA ILE A 802 -13.08 7.71 7.79
C ILE A 802 -12.08 7.09 6.83
N HIS A 803 -12.04 7.53 5.57
CA HIS A 803 -10.94 7.22 4.67
C HIS A 803 -10.44 8.47 3.93
N THR A 804 -9.35 8.34 3.19
CA THR A 804 -8.52 9.49 2.79
C THR A 804 -9.12 10.45 1.80
N THR A 805 -10.10 10.08 0.95
CA THR A 805 -10.55 11.00 -0.11
C THR A 805 -12.05 11.23 -0.13
N GLY A 806 -12.81 10.23 -0.45
CA GLY A 806 -14.26 10.21 -0.58
C GLY A 806 -14.69 9.03 -1.44
N GLN A 807 -15.98 8.73 -1.48
CA GLN A 807 -16.53 7.54 -2.12
C GLN A 807 -16.46 7.56 -3.66
N SER A 808 -16.49 8.74 -4.29
CA SER A 808 -16.55 8.86 -5.75
C SER A 808 -15.17 9.01 -6.40
N GLY A 809 -14.96 8.36 -7.54
CA GLY A 809 -13.82 8.60 -8.43
C GLY A 809 -14.02 9.75 -9.41
N HIS A 810 -15.19 10.39 -9.44
CA HIS A 810 -15.49 11.46 -10.37
C HIS A 810 -15.11 12.84 -9.82
N ALA A 811 -14.16 13.53 -10.44
CA ALA A 811 -13.51 14.76 -9.95
C ALA A 811 -14.48 15.94 -9.62
N PHE A 812 -15.68 15.96 -10.18
CA PHE A 812 -16.72 16.96 -9.91
C PHE A 812 -17.85 16.45 -9.00
N ASN A 813 -17.76 15.21 -8.50
CA ASN A 813 -18.71 14.71 -7.52
C ASN A 813 -18.40 15.32 -6.14
N PRO A 814 -19.41 15.73 -5.34
CA PRO A 814 -19.18 16.20 -3.98
C PRO A 814 -18.37 15.22 -3.12
N HIS A 815 -18.58 13.93 -3.32
CA HIS A 815 -17.89 12.85 -2.59
C HIS A 815 -16.55 12.42 -3.25
N TYR A 816 -15.90 13.29 -4.00
CA TYR A 816 -14.57 13.03 -4.54
C TYR A 816 -13.48 13.25 -3.49
N ASN A 817 -13.65 14.29 -2.64
CA ASN A 817 -12.61 14.73 -1.69
C ASN A 817 -13.15 15.27 -0.35
N ASP A 818 -14.40 15.00 -0.04
CA ASP A 818 -15.07 15.52 1.17
C ASP A 818 -14.55 14.92 2.48
N MET A 819 -13.87 13.78 2.43
CA MET A 819 -13.28 13.13 3.59
C MET A 819 -11.82 13.58 3.88
N ILE A 820 -11.15 14.33 2.99
CA ILE A 820 -9.75 14.75 3.19
C ILE A 820 -9.59 15.59 4.46
N GLU A 821 -10.45 16.59 4.66
CA GLU A 821 -10.32 17.48 5.83
C GLU A 821 -10.64 16.77 7.15
N PRO A 822 -11.74 16.01 7.29
CA PRO A 822 -11.98 15.20 8.48
C PRO A 822 -10.86 14.18 8.76
N TRP A 823 -10.36 13.49 7.71
CA TRP A 823 -9.23 12.56 7.86
C TRP A 823 -7.99 13.27 8.43
N ARG A 824 -7.65 14.46 7.91
CA ARG A 824 -6.51 15.26 8.33
C ARG A 824 -6.61 15.74 9.78
N THR A 825 -7.81 16.02 10.25
CA THR A 825 -8.10 16.53 11.61
C THR A 825 -8.47 15.43 12.60
N ILE A 826 -8.30 14.15 12.23
CA ILE A 826 -8.64 12.98 13.07
C ILE A 826 -10.13 13.01 13.48
N GLU A 827 -10.97 13.42 12.56
CA GLU A 827 -12.43 13.38 12.69
C GLU A 827 -13.00 12.19 11.92
N TYR A 828 -14.14 11.73 12.34
CA TYR A 828 -14.80 10.53 11.84
C TYR A 828 -16.26 10.80 11.57
N HIS A 829 -16.88 9.93 10.77
CA HIS A 829 -18.32 9.80 10.69
C HIS A 829 -18.79 8.46 11.25
N ALA A 830 -20.09 8.34 11.50
CA ALA A 830 -20.68 7.10 11.98
C ALA A 830 -20.61 6.02 10.88
N MET A 831 -20.17 4.83 11.27
CA MET A 831 -20.26 3.61 10.49
C MET A 831 -21.64 3.00 10.74
N LEU A 832 -22.63 3.46 9.97
CA LEU A 832 -24.04 3.09 10.18
C LEU A 832 -24.24 1.58 10.04
N TRP A 833 -25.08 1.03 10.90
CA TRP A 833 -25.33 -0.40 10.95
C TRP A 833 -26.82 -0.76 10.90
N SER A 834 -27.60 -0.31 11.88
CA SER A 834 -29.01 -0.70 11.96
C SER A 834 -29.84 -0.13 10.80
N PRO A 835 -30.84 -0.86 10.29
CA PRO A 835 -31.74 -0.33 9.26
C PRO A 835 -32.36 1.02 9.64
N ALA A 836 -32.67 1.20 10.93
CA ALA A 836 -33.23 2.46 11.44
C ALA A 836 -32.21 3.63 11.33
N ALA A 837 -30.93 3.38 11.68
CA ALA A 837 -29.87 4.39 11.56
C ALA A 837 -29.58 4.73 10.10
N VAL A 838 -29.55 3.72 9.23
CA VAL A 838 -29.35 3.90 7.77
C VAL A 838 -30.48 4.72 7.18
N GLU A 839 -31.77 4.38 7.50
CA GLU A 839 -32.94 5.10 7.00
C GLU A 839 -32.99 6.55 7.53
N ALA A 840 -32.67 6.74 8.80
CA ALA A 840 -32.67 8.09 9.41
C ALA A 840 -31.57 9.01 8.84
N ASN A 841 -30.49 8.45 8.38
CA ASN A 841 -29.31 9.20 7.83
C ASN A 841 -29.21 9.13 6.30
N GLN A 842 -30.17 8.54 5.59
CA GLN A 842 -30.09 8.48 4.13
C GLN A 842 -30.15 9.87 3.49
N LYS A 843 -29.28 10.11 2.52
CA LYS A 843 -29.28 11.31 1.68
C LYS A 843 -29.96 11.05 0.33
N THR A 844 -29.70 9.89 -0.23
CA THR A 844 -30.31 9.44 -1.48
C THR A 844 -30.73 7.97 -1.37
N HIS A 845 -31.78 7.60 -2.14
CA HIS A 845 -32.27 6.24 -2.25
C HIS A 845 -32.45 5.88 -3.73
N LEU A 846 -31.76 4.84 -4.15
CA LEU A 846 -31.84 4.26 -5.49
C LEU A 846 -32.39 2.84 -5.39
N THR A 847 -33.41 2.51 -6.20
CA THR A 847 -33.87 1.15 -6.39
C THR A 847 -33.34 0.60 -7.72
N LEU A 848 -32.56 -0.48 -7.66
CA LEU A 848 -32.20 -1.27 -8.86
C LEU A 848 -33.32 -2.28 -9.11
N GLU A 849 -33.91 -2.20 -10.31
CA GLU A 849 -35.03 -3.07 -10.72
C GLU A 849 -34.55 -4.12 -11.73
N PRO A 850 -35.14 -5.36 -11.72
CA PRO A 850 -34.86 -6.39 -12.73
C PRO A 850 -35.06 -5.96 -14.18
#